data_90e8944b62a2c1e9c236772ea8b779e2
#
_entry.id   90e8944b62a2c1e9c236772ea8b779e2
#
_cell.length_a   1.000
_cell.length_b   1.000
_cell.length_c   1.000
_cell.angle_alpha   90.00
_cell.angle_beta   90.00
_cell.angle_gamma   90.00
#
_symmetry.space_group_name_H-M   'P 1'
#
loop_
_entity.id
_entity.type
_entity.pdbx_description
1 polymer ?
#
loop_
_entity_poly.entity_id
_entity_poly.type
_entity_poly.pdbx_seq_one_letter_code
_entity_poly.pdbx_strand_id
1 'polypeptide(L)'
;MSKLPGNKLAEETSPYLQQHAQNPVEWYPWGEQALTLAREQNKPILLSIGYSACHWCHVMAHESFEDASIAAVMNQHFINIKVDREERPDIDQIYQTAHSMMSQRSGGWPLTVFLTPQQTPYFTGTYFPKTARYQLPGFAELLPRVAAYFHERKDELATQSVQLAEALARTIPVANHLVSANENTIRLAFDQLEANFDYTHGGFGTAPKFPNPADITLLLHQAHDGNKPAEEMALQTLSAMAAGGIYDQIGGGFCRYSVDERWNIPHFEKMLYDNGQLLSLYADGYQLSRNKEEKAVYAQVVAETIAWMQREMLSAQGAIHSSLDADSLDVHGHSEEGAFYVWQPAEVKALLSPAEFVVASRCFGFDRAPNFESQAWHAYMAVMPEVQDQLLLQSAKAKLLEAQGLRTRPGLDDKILTSWNALAAKGLARAGIVFERSDWVVLAQKTVDFIREYLWVKNAAGNFQLMATAKGEKVHLNAYLDDHAFLLDTLITLLQASYRSVDMQFAEEIAEALLGNFEAESGGFYFTSHQHEQLIHRAKQPYDNATPSGNGIATVALQRLGHILGEARYLQSAERSLQAFDNVIKKNPAGCASLTYALQEYLNPPTLVILRGEAAKLTSWRIALKNYYPHHIFIYLDESADKLPGTLRRNLLSNVNGWICKGVVCSKAITDIPSLLTQL
;
A
#
# COMPACT_ATOMS: atom_id res chain seq x y z
N MET A 1 -35.88 -9.69 19.90
CA MET A 1 -34.97 -9.11 20.92
C MET A 1 -34.62 -7.71 20.47
N SER A 2 -34.96 -6.67 21.24
CA SER A 2 -34.51 -5.32 20.95
C SER A 2 -32.98 -5.29 21.06
N LYS A 3 -32.28 -4.92 19.97
CA LYS A 3 -30.84 -4.69 20.04
C LYS A 3 -30.60 -3.66 21.16
N LEU A 4 -29.72 -3.98 22.12
CA LEU A 4 -29.24 -3.00 23.08
C LEU A 4 -28.62 -1.85 22.29
N PRO A 5 -28.77 -0.58 22.74
CA PRO A 5 -28.06 0.53 22.08
C PRO A 5 -26.56 0.23 22.14
N GLY A 6 -25.91 0.25 20.97
CA GLY A 6 -24.47 0.04 20.87
C GLY A 6 -23.67 1.12 21.62
N ASN A 7 -22.38 0.88 21.84
CA ASN A 7 -21.45 1.90 22.32
C ASN A 7 -21.25 3.02 21.25
N LYS A 8 -20.34 3.97 21.48
CA LYS A 8 -20.15 5.14 20.59
C LYS A 8 -19.59 4.79 19.20
N LEU A 9 -19.12 3.57 18.99
CA LEU A 9 -18.64 3.12 17.68
C LEU A 9 -19.78 2.76 16.71
N ALA A 10 -21.02 2.65 17.19
CA ALA A 10 -22.17 2.33 16.34
C ALA A 10 -22.49 3.42 15.29
N GLU A 11 -22.03 4.64 15.49
CA GLU A 11 -22.24 5.79 14.60
C GLU A 11 -21.07 6.00 13.60
N GLU A 12 -19.98 5.22 13.77
CA GLU A 12 -18.80 5.31 12.92
C GLU A 12 -19.00 4.63 11.55
N THR A 13 -18.21 5.04 10.57
CA THR A 13 -18.25 4.47 9.22
C THR A 13 -17.31 3.30 9.04
N SER A 14 -16.19 3.27 9.77
CA SER A 14 -15.21 2.18 9.70
C SER A 14 -15.86 0.83 10.01
N PRO A 15 -15.78 -0.17 9.10
CA PRO A 15 -16.24 -1.53 9.38
C PRO A 15 -15.58 -2.11 10.62
N TYR A 16 -14.29 -1.85 10.82
CA TYR A 16 -13.55 -2.28 12.01
C TYR A 16 -14.14 -1.71 13.31
N LEU A 17 -14.45 -0.43 13.35
CA LEU A 17 -15.07 0.17 14.53
C LEU A 17 -16.48 -0.38 14.75
N GLN A 18 -17.26 -0.54 13.69
CA GLN A 18 -18.60 -1.10 13.75
C GLN A 18 -18.64 -2.55 14.25
N GLN A 19 -17.61 -3.39 13.95
CA GLN A 19 -17.49 -4.75 14.49
C GLN A 19 -17.49 -4.76 16.03
N HIS A 20 -16.99 -3.68 16.65
CA HIS A 20 -16.91 -3.53 18.11
C HIS A 20 -18.08 -2.74 18.73
N ALA A 21 -19.05 -2.31 17.96
CA ALA A 21 -20.17 -1.50 18.42
C ALA A 21 -21.07 -2.21 19.47
N GLN A 22 -21.11 -3.53 19.47
CA GLN A 22 -21.91 -4.34 20.40
C GLN A 22 -21.10 -4.91 21.56
N ASN A 23 -19.82 -4.62 21.67
CA ASN A 23 -19.02 -5.06 22.81
C ASN A 23 -19.54 -4.45 24.12
N PRO A 24 -19.45 -5.18 25.25
CA PRO A 24 -19.76 -4.64 26.57
C PRO A 24 -18.79 -3.56 27.06
N VAL A 25 -17.67 -3.38 26.36
CA VAL A 25 -16.73 -2.27 26.60
C VAL A 25 -17.35 -0.97 26.13
N GLU A 26 -17.27 0.08 26.95
CA GLU A 26 -17.67 1.43 26.59
C GLU A 26 -16.63 2.07 25.66
N TRP A 27 -16.61 1.65 24.41
CA TRP A 27 -15.71 2.16 23.39
C TRP A 27 -16.12 3.54 22.89
N TYR A 28 -15.13 4.38 22.69
CA TYR A 28 -15.19 5.67 22.00
C TYR A 28 -14.31 5.63 20.74
N PRO A 29 -14.67 6.29 19.64
CA PRO A 29 -13.71 6.64 18.62
C PRO A 29 -12.71 7.67 19.16
N TRP A 30 -11.54 7.80 18.52
CA TRP A 30 -10.61 8.88 18.85
C TRP A 30 -11.23 10.23 18.50
N GLY A 31 -11.28 11.13 19.47
CA GLY A 31 -11.83 12.47 19.28
C GLY A 31 -11.98 13.23 20.61
N GLU A 32 -12.35 14.50 20.49
CA GLU A 32 -12.39 15.44 21.62
C GLU A 32 -13.32 14.97 22.75
N GLN A 33 -14.41 14.26 22.44
CA GLN A 33 -15.33 13.73 23.44
C GLN A 33 -14.61 12.79 24.43
N ALA A 34 -13.89 11.81 23.90
CA ALA A 34 -13.18 10.82 24.73
C ALA A 34 -12.00 11.45 25.47
N LEU A 35 -11.25 12.32 24.78
CA LEU A 35 -10.09 13.01 25.35
C LEU A 35 -10.47 13.99 26.45
N THR A 36 -11.58 14.72 26.31
CA THR A 36 -12.11 15.60 27.35
C THR A 36 -12.59 14.80 28.56
N LEU A 37 -13.30 13.69 28.33
CA LEU A 37 -13.75 12.81 29.40
C LEU A 37 -12.59 12.24 30.20
N ALA A 38 -11.49 11.86 29.55
CA ALA A 38 -10.27 11.40 30.22
C ALA A 38 -9.65 12.49 31.12
N ARG A 39 -9.58 13.73 30.61
CA ARG A 39 -9.09 14.90 31.36
C ARG A 39 -9.97 15.22 32.57
N GLU A 40 -11.29 15.31 32.37
CA GLU A 40 -12.25 15.68 33.42
C GLU A 40 -12.32 14.64 34.55
N GLN A 41 -12.30 13.36 34.20
CA GLN A 41 -12.32 12.28 35.18
C GLN A 41 -10.92 11.92 35.73
N ASN A 42 -9.86 12.51 35.19
CA ASN A 42 -8.47 12.14 35.47
C ASN A 42 -8.26 10.62 35.38
N LYS A 43 -8.82 10.02 34.36
CA LYS A 43 -8.68 8.58 34.03
C LYS A 43 -7.66 8.37 32.90
N PRO A 44 -6.83 7.33 33.01
CA PRO A 44 -5.95 6.94 31.90
C PRO A 44 -6.79 6.43 30.73
N ILE A 45 -6.23 6.52 29.54
CA ILE A 45 -6.85 6.03 28.30
C ILE A 45 -6.29 4.64 28.00
N LEU A 46 -7.17 3.71 27.67
CA LEU A 46 -6.81 2.46 27.02
C LEU A 46 -7.10 2.62 25.53
N LEU A 47 -6.03 2.70 24.73
CA LEU A 47 -6.09 2.85 23.29
C LEU A 47 -5.83 1.49 22.63
N SER A 48 -6.78 1.04 21.82
CA SER A 48 -6.66 -0.19 21.01
C SER A 48 -6.69 0.17 19.53
N ILE A 49 -5.61 -0.13 18.82
CA ILE A 49 -5.45 0.15 17.39
C ILE A 49 -5.41 -1.17 16.62
N GLY A 50 -6.17 -1.25 15.52
CA GLY A 50 -6.22 -2.42 14.64
C GLY A 50 -6.87 -2.07 13.31
N TYR A 51 -7.31 -3.08 12.58
CA TYR A 51 -7.99 -2.94 11.29
C TYR A 51 -8.91 -4.13 11.02
N SER A 52 -9.80 -4.01 10.03
CA SER A 52 -10.91 -4.94 9.83
C SER A 52 -10.44 -6.36 9.49
N ALA A 53 -9.46 -6.53 8.62
CA ALA A 53 -8.95 -7.82 8.17
C ALA A 53 -7.95 -8.50 9.14
N CYS A 54 -7.73 -7.93 10.32
CA CYS A 54 -6.70 -8.35 11.27
C CYS A 54 -7.14 -9.55 12.12
N HIS A 55 -6.68 -10.75 11.82
CA HIS A 55 -6.98 -11.98 12.57
C HIS A 55 -6.72 -11.85 14.09
N TRP A 56 -5.52 -11.39 14.51
CA TRP A 56 -5.21 -11.24 15.94
C TRP A 56 -6.04 -10.17 16.65
N CYS A 57 -6.61 -9.20 15.89
CA CYS A 57 -7.57 -8.26 16.45
C CYS A 57 -8.90 -8.94 16.77
N HIS A 58 -9.35 -9.85 15.89
CA HIS A 58 -10.54 -10.70 16.14
C HIS A 58 -10.33 -11.61 17.33
N VAL A 59 -9.19 -12.29 17.41
CA VAL A 59 -8.85 -13.15 18.55
C VAL A 59 -8.92 -12.38 19.87
N MET A 60 -8.31 -11.18 19.95
CA MET A 60 -8.35 -10.37 21.16
C MET A 60 -9.76 -9.85 21.48
N ALA A 61 -10.57 -9.57 20.47
CA ALA A 61 -11.96 -9.18 20.65
C ALA A 61 -12.78 -10.28 21.30
N HIS A 62 -12.74 -11.48 20.74
CA HIS A 62 -13.49 -12.65 21.25
C HIS A 62 -13.04 -13.08 22.65
N GLU A 63 -11.73 -13.05 22.91
CA GLU A 63 -11.20 -13.46 24.21
C GLU A 63 -11.44 -12.43 25.32
N SER A 64 -11.40 -11.13 25.01
CA SER A 64 -11.33 -10.07 26.01
C SER A 64 -12.42 -9.01 25.88
N PHE A 65 -12.66 -8.45 24.69
CA PHE A 65 -13.58 -7.31 24.55
C PHE A 65 -15.05 -7.68 24.58
N GLU A 66 -15.38 -8.94 24.29
CA GLU A 66 -16.73 -9.52 24.39
C GLU A 66 -17.01 -10.09 25.79
N ASP A 67 -16.00 -10.24 26.63
CA ASP A 67 -16.14 -10.73 28.00
C ASP A 67 -16.61 -9.62 28.95
N ALA A 68 -17.81 -9.81 29.53
CA ALA A 68 -18.42 -8.81 30.42
C ALA A 68 -17.60 -8.51 31.67
N SER A 69 -16.82 -9.49 32.18
CA SER A 69 -15.99 -9.29 33.38
C SER A 69 -14.76 -8.44 33.11
N ILE A 70 -14.11 -8.64 31.95
CA ILE A 70 -12.99 -7.83 31.51
C ILE A 70 -13.48 -6.42 31.13
N ALA A 71 -14.60 -6.33 30.39
CA ALA A 71 -15.22 -5.05 30.05
C ALA A 71 -15.56 -4.20 31.28
N ALA A 72 -16.05 -4.81 32.35
CA ALA A 72 -16.32 -4.10 33.60
C ALA A 72 -15.05 -3.47 34.21
N VAL A 73 -13.91 -4.19 34.18
CA VAL A 73 -12.62 -3.67 34.65
C VAL A 73 -12.13 -2.54 33.73
N MET A 74 -12.24 -2.71 32.40
CA MET A 74 -11.88 -1.67 31.42
C MET A 74 -12.67 -0.40 31.65
N ASN A 75 -14.01 -0.49 31.74
CA ASN A 75 -14.91 0.65 31.92
C ASN A 75 -14.70 1.34 33.28
N GLN A 76 -14.38 0.57 34.32
CA GLN A 76 -14.11 1.12 35.65
C GLN A 76 -12.86 2.01 35.66
N HIS A 77 -11.77 1.54 35.03
CA HIS A 77 -10.45 2.12 35.20
C HIS A 77 -9.97 3.01 34.07
N PHE A 78 -10.53 2.89 32.87
CA PHE A 78 -10.04 3.58 31.67
C PHE A 78 -11.15 4.29 30.92
N ILE A 79 -10.75 5.28 30.11
CA ILE A 79 -11.52 5.72 28.95
C ILE A 79 -11.02 4.87 27.78
N ASN A 80 -11.91 4.04 27.23
CA ASN A 80 -11.53 3.06 26.19
C ASN A 80 -11.70 3.67 24.80
N ILE A 81 -10.61 3.84 24.08
CA ILE A 81 -10.60 4.41 22.72
C ILE A 81 -10.19 3.31 21.73
N LYS A 82 -10.97 3.19 20.66
CA LYS A 82 -10.65 2.29 19.55
C LYS A 82 -10.35 3.08 18.29
N VAL A 83 -9.29 2.66 17.56
CA VAL A 83 -8.82 3.34 16.35
C VAL A 83 -8.66 2.33 15.23
N ASP A 84 -9.23 2.67 14.08
CA ASP A 84 -8.92 2.01 12.81
C ASP A 84 -7.64 2.65 12.25
N ARG A 85 -6.55 1.87 12.16
CA ARG A 85 -5.26 2.33 11.66
C ARG A 85 -5.30 2.77 10.19
N GLU A 86 -6.27 2.28 9.44
CA GLU A 86 -6.42 2.56 8.02
C GLU A 86 -7.07 3.91 7.77
N GLU A 87 -7.95 4.35 8.69
CA GLU A 87 -8.53 5.69 8.69
C GLU A 87 -7.65 6.72 9.45
N ARG A 88 -6.94 6.28 10.50
CA ARG A 88 -6.08 7.12 11.33
C ARG A 88 -4.63 6.60 11.36
N PRO A 89 -3.95 6.55 10.19
CA PRO A 89 -2.56 6.14 10.11
C PRO A 89 -1.61 7.07 10.87
N ASP A 90 -1.98 8.33 11.10
CA ASP A 90 -1.26 9.30 11.91
C ASP A 90 -1.14 8.87 13.38
N ILE A 91 -2.23 8.40 13.97
CA ILE A 91 -2.27 7.88 15.34
C ILE A 91 -1.48 6.56 15.42
N ASP A 92 -1.75 5.63 14.49
CA ASP A 92 -1.05 4.35 14.45
C ASP A 92 0.48 4.55 14.39
N GLN A 93 0.96 5.41 13.49
CA GLN A 93 2.39 5.69 13.31
C GLN A 93 3.05 6.23 14.58
N ILE A 94 2.41 7.17 15.27
CA ILE A 94 2.92 7.75 16.52
C ILE A 94 3.07 6.67 17.58
N TYR A 95 2.02 5.88 17.80
CA TYR A 95 2.02 4.91 18.90
C TYR A 95 2.77 3.62 18.57
N GLN A 96 2.91 3.22 17.30
CA GLN A 96 3.85 2.17 16.88
C GLN A 96 5.31 2.60 17.13
N THR A 97 5.63 3.86 16.80
CA THR A 97 6.97 4.43 17.09
C THR A 97 7.25 4.46 18.59
N ALA A 98 6.29 4.95 19.38
CA ALA A 98 6.40 4.96 20.84
C ALA A 98 6.55 3.54 21.41
N HIS A 99 5.76 2.57 20.90
CA HIS A 99 5.88 1.16 21.30
C HIS A 99 7.30 0.62 21.03
N SER A 100 7.82 0.83 19.84
CA SER A 100 9.17 0.39 19.47
C SER A 100 10.25 0.99 20.38
N MET A 101 10.13 2.28 20.73
CA MET A 101 11.06 2.95 21.64
C MET A 101 10.98 2.42 23.08
N MET A 102 9.77 2.16 23.58
CA MET A 102 9.53 1.73 24.96
C MET A 102 9.82 0.24 25.18
N SER A 103 9.43 -0.61 24.21
CA SER A 103 9.54 -2.08 24.33
C SER A 103 10.85 -2.65 23.77
N GLN A 104 11.57 -1.89 22.92
CA GLN A 104 12.72 -2.33 22.13
C GLN A 104 12.36 -3.53 21.20
N ARG A 105 11.11 -3.60 20.76
CA ARG A 105 10.58 -4.64 19.88
C ARG A 105 9.81 -3.99 18.74
N SER A 106 9.70 -4.72 17.63
CA SER A 106 8.81 -4.34 16.54
C SER A 106 7.36 -4.31 17.02
N GLY A 107 6.59 -3.37 16.52
CA GLY A 107 5.16 -3.33 16.75
C GLY A 107 4.38 -4.34 15.93
N GLY A 108 3.08 -4.21 15.93
CA GLY A 108 2.12 -5.06 15.21
C GLY A 108 0.70 -4.74 15.63
N TRP A 109 -0.24 -5.49 15.11
CA TRP A 109 -1.66 -5.33 15.43
C TRP A 109 -2.24 -6.63 15.99
N PRO A 110 -3.20 -6.50 17.00
CA PRO A 110 -3.61 -5.23 17.60
C PRO A 110 -2.46 -4.56 18.37
N LEU A 111 -2.45 -3.21 18.36
CA LEU A 111 -1.58 -2.44 19.25
C LEU A 111 -2.40 -1.95 20.44
N THR A 112 -1.96 -2.25 21.65
CA THR A 112 -2.60 -1.82 22.89
C THR A 112 -1.70 -0.82 23.60
N VAL A 113 -2.19 0.39 23.86
CA VAL A 113 -1.41 1.47 24.46
C VAL A 113 -2.20 2.07 25.62
N PHE A 114 -1.53 2.27 26.76
CA PHE A 114 -2.10 2.96 27.90
C PHE A 114 -1.51 4.37 27.97
N LEU A 115 -2.41 5.37 27.91
CA LEU A 115 -2.04 6.77 27.81
C LEU A 115 -2.46 7.53 29.05
N THR A 116 -1.70 8.57 29.38
CA THR A 116 -2.18 9.63 30.27
C THR A 116 -3.34 10.40 29.61
N PRO A 117 -4.15 11.19 30.36
CA PRO A 117 -5.15 12.08 29.77
C PRO A 117 -4.58 13.11 28.77
N GLN A 118 -3.25 13.33 28.80
CA GLN A 118 -2.51 14.19 27.87
C GLN A 118 -1.98 13.40 26.66
N GLN A 119 -2.51 12.18 26.42
CA GLN A 119 -2.19 11.33 25.30
C GLN A 119 -0.77 10.76 25.27
N THR A 120 0.00 10.87 26.36
CA THR A 120 1.35 10.33 26.43
C THR A 120 1.33 8.88 26.87
N PRO A 121 1.92 7.95 26.10
CA PRO A 121 1.95 6.54 26.46
C PRO A 121 2.91 6.27 27.64
N TYR A 122 2.47 5.39 28.55
CA TYR A 122 3.25 4.95 29.70
C TYR A 122 3.38 3.42 29.80
N PHE A 123 2.52 2.68 29.08
CA PHE A 123 2.66 1.24 28.92
C PHE A 123 2.12 0.84 27.53
N THR A 124 2.81 -0.11 26.88
CA THR A 124 2.45 -0.54 25.52
C THR A 124 2.65 -2.05 25.36
N GLY A 125 1.88 -2.64 24.48
CA GLY A 125 2.03 -4.02 24.02
C GLY A 125 1.20 -4.25 22.75
N THR A 126 1.34 -5.42 22.18
CA THR A 126 0.52 -5.83 21.04
C THR A 126 -0.70 -6.62 21.54
N TYR A 127 -0.79 -7.90 21.21
CA TYR A 127 -1.82 -8.79 21.70
C TYR A 127 -1.57 -9.19 23.16
N PHE A 128 -2.64 -9.23 23.97
CA PHE A 128 -2.67 -9.80 25.32
C PHE A 128 -3.75 -10.89 25.41
N PRO A 129 -3.38 -12.14 25.81
CA PRO A 129 -4.34 -13.19 26.01
C PRO A 129 -5.25 -12.90 27.22
N LYS A 130 -6.44 -13.45 27.24
CA LYS A 130 -7.38 -13.33 28.39
C LYS A 130 -6.73 -13.74 29.72
N THR A 131 -6.05 -14.88 29.72
CA THR A 131 -5.30 -15.44 30.84
C THR A 131 -3.84 -15.62 30.45
N ALA A 132 -2.92 -15.63 31.43
CA ALA A 132 -1.49 -15.73 31.14
C ALA A 132 -1.14 -16.96 30.30
N ARG A 133 -0.54 -16.74 29.11
CA ARG A 133 -0.03 -17.78 28.20
C ARG A 133 1.04 -17.20 27.27
N TYR A 134 1.81 -18.07 26.63
CA TYR A 134 2.90 -17.66 25.71
C TYR A 134 3.91 -16.70 26.36
N GLN A 135 4.14 -16.81 27.66
CA GLN A 135 4.98 -15.87 28.45
C GLN A 135 4.43 -14.42 28.48
N LEU A 136 3.18 -14.21 28.07
CA LEU A 136 2.49 -12.93 28.18
C LEU A 136 1.58 -12.94 29.41
N PRO A 137 1.46 -11.78 30.13
CA PRO A 137 0.50 -11.66 31.22
C PRO A 137 -0.93 -11.75 30.70
N GLY A 138 -1.85 -12.25 31.52
CA GLY A 138 -3.27 -12.21 31.22
C GLY A 138 -3.82 -10.78 31.23
N PHE A 139 -4.67 -10.44 30.28
CA PHE A 139 -5.22 -9.09 30.14
C PHE A 139 -6.02 -8.69 31.39
N ALA A 140 -6.80 -9.61 31.96
CA ALA A 140 -7.56 -9.38 33.18
C ALA A 140 -6.68 -9.00 34.40
N GLU A 141 -5.45 -9.55 34.48
CA GLU A 141 -4.51 -9.27 35.57
C GLU A 141 -3.70 -7.99 35.28
N LEU A 142 -3.45 -7.70 34.00
CA LEU A 142 -2.68 -6.53 33.57
C LEU A 142 -3.42 -5.23 33.84
N LEU A 143 -4.71 -5.16 33.51
CA LEU A 143 -5.52 -3.94 33.57
C LEU A 143 -5.50 -3.24 34.96
N PRO A 144 -5.78 -3.94 36.09
CA PRO A 144 -5.72 -3.29 37.40
C PRO A 144 -4.33 -2.79 37.76
N ARG A 145 -3.28 -3.53 37.36
CA ARG A 145 -1.87 -3.16 37.67
C ARG A 145 -1.46 -1.89 36.93
N VAL A 146 -1.83 -1.78 35.66
CA VAL A 146 -1.53 -0.59 34.85
C VAL A 146 -2.32 0.62 35.33
N ALA A 147 -3.59 0.43 35.75
CA ALA A 147 -4.39 1.49 36.36
C ALA A 147 -3.80 1.97 37.70
N ALA A 148 -3.38 1.05 38.57
CA ALA A 148 -2.72 1.38 39.84
C ALA A 148 -1.44 2.19 39.60
N TYR A 149 -0.59 1.76 38.68
CA TYR A 149 0.64 2.45 38.29
C TYR A 149 0.39 3.91 37.90
N PHE A 150 -0.65 4.18 37.11
CA PHE A 150 -1.04 5.54 36.73
C PHE A 150 -1.34 6.44 37.93
N HIS A 151 -2.05 5.92 38.94
CA HIS A 151 -2.44 6.71 40.13
C HIS A 151 -1.30 6.86 41.15
N GLU A 152 -0.43 5.86 41.28
CA GLU A 152 0.59 5.80 42.31
C GLU A 152 1.94 6.43 41.92
N ARG A 153 2.23 6.54 40.60
CA ARG A 153 3.55 6.91 40.06
C ARG A 153 3.56 8.20 39.25
N LYS A 154 2.79 9.22 39.66
CA LYS A 154 2.59 10.46 38.90
C LYS A 154 3.89 11.19 38.53
N ASP A 155 4.85 11.31 39.44
CA ASP A 155 6.12 12.03 39.19
C ASP A 155 7.01 11.26 38.19
N GLU A 156 7.00 9.94 38.28
CA GLU A 156 7.69 9.06 37.35
C GLU A 156 7.09 9.16 35.95
N LEU A 157 5.76 9.14 35.85
CA LEU A 157 5.04 9.33 34.58
C LEU A 157 5.30 10.70 33.94
N ALA A 158 5.35 11.76 34.74
CA ALA A 158 5.66 13.09 34.23
C ALA A 158 7.08 13.13 33.62
N THR A 159 8.06 12.49 34.28
CA THR A 159 9.44 12.39 33.78
C THR A 159 9.50 11.57 32.48
N GLN A 160 8.87 10.39 32.45
CA GLN A 160 8.80 9.54 31.26
C GLN A 160 8.14 10.26 30.09
N SER A 161 7.09 11.04 30.33
CA SER A 161 6.39 11.81 29.31
C SER A 161 7.30 12.82 28.61
N VAL A 162 8.12 13.56 29.37
CA VAL A 162 9.10 14.50 28.80
C VAL A 162 10.16 13.76 27.98
N GLN A 163 10.71 12.68 28.51
CA GLN A 163 11.74 11.88 27.82
C GLN A 163 11.23 11.30 26.50
N LEU A 164 9.99 10.80 26.49
CA LEU A 164 9.39 10.27 25.27
C LEU A 164 9.11 11.36 24.24
N ALA A 165 8.59 12.53 24.67
CA ALA A 165 8.37 13.65 23.77
C ALA A 165 9.68 14.11 23.11
N GLU A 166 10.78 14.19 23.87
CA GLU A 166 12.10 14.48 23.33
C GLU A 166 12.61 13.39 22.39
N ALA A 167 12.36 12.11 22.69
CA ALA A 167 12.76 10.99 21.83
C ALA A 167 12.00 11.03 20.50
N LEU A 168 10.69 11.27 20.52
CA LEU A 168 9.88 11.45 19.33
C LEU A 168 10.34 12.66 18.49
N ALA A 169 10.65 13.79 19.13
CA ALA A 169 11.17 14.96 18.42
C ALA A 169 12.48 14.66 17.68
N ARG A 170 13.35 13.80 18.23
CA ARG A 170 14.60 13.38 17.57
C ARG A 170 14.41 12.46 16.35
N THR A 171 13.21 11.93 16.12
CA THR A 171 12.92 11.16 14.89
C THR A 171 12.79 12.04 13.67
N ILE A 172 12.56 13.35 13.84
CA ILE A 172 12.55 14.31 12.72
C ILE A 172 13.98 14.51 12.24
N PRO A 173 14.30 14.18 10.97
CA PRO A 173 15.64 14.31 10.44
C PRO A 173 16.10 15.76 10.41
N VAL A 174 17.40 15.97 10.69
CA VAL A 174 18.05 17.27 10.55
C VAL A 174 18.49 17.42 9.10
N ALA A 175 17.99 18.48 8.45
CA ALA A 175 18.29 18.76 7.05
C ALA A 175 19.76 19.21 6.84
N ASN A 176 20.34 18.76 5.75
CA ASN A 176 21.62 19.23 5.23
C ASN A 176 21.39 20.41 4.26
N HIS A 177 22.41 21.23 4.03
CA HIS A 177 22.35 22.33 3.07
C HIS A 177 22.50 21.88 1.61
N LEU A 178 23.01 20.67 1.37
CA LEU A 178 23.23 20.10 0.06
C LEU A 178 22.88 18.60 0.09
N VAL A 179 22.45 18.07 -1.04
CA VAL A 179 22.36 16.61 -1.24
C VAL A 179 23.78 16.10 -1.42
N SER A 180 24.28 15.34 -0.44
CA SER A 180 25.62 14.73 -0.47
C SER A 180 25.58 13.24 -0.77
N ALA A 181 24.41 12.61 -0.69
CA ALA A 181 24.16 11.26 -1.18
C ALA A 181 24.38 11.20 -2.70
N ASN A 182 24.94 10.10 -3.19
CA ASN A 182 25.40 9.96 -4.56
C ASN A 182 25.30 8.50 -5.05
N GLU A 183 25.90 8.18 -6.19
CA GLU A 183 25.87 6.82 -6.76
C GLU A 183 26.42 5.74 -5.82
N ASN A 184 27.38 6.05 -4.94
CA ASN A 184 27.83 5.10 -3.92
C ASN A 184 26.73 4.79 -2.89
N THR A 185 25.86 5.75 -2.62
CA THR A 185 24.68 5.54 -1.75
C THR A 185 23.68 4.59 -2.42
N ILE A 186 23.46 4.75 -3.72
CA ILE A 186 22.59 3.85 -4.49
C ILE A 186 23.18 2.43 -4.52
N ARG A 187 24.51 2.30 -4.71
CA ARG A 187 25.18 1.01 -4.63
C ARG A 187 25.07 0.40 -3.24
N LEU A 188 25.23 1.18 -2.18
CA LEU A 188 25.05 0.70 -0.80
C LEU A 188 23.63 0.15 -0.55
N ALA A 189 22.60 0.75 -1.17
CA ALA A 189 21.25 0.20 -1.10
C ALA A 189 21.18 -1.20 -1.69
N PHE A 190 21.78 -1.40 -2.86
CA PHE A 190 21.87 -2.73 -3.46
C PHE A 190 22.62 -3.71 -2.56
N ASP A 191 23.80 -3.35 -2.04
CA ASP A 191 24.61 -4.21 -1.17
C ASP A 191 23.82 -4.60 0.12
N GLN A 192 23.01 -3.70 0.67
CA GLN A 192 22.17 -3.99 1.83
C GLN A 192 20.99 -4.93 1.47
N LEU A 193 20.36 -4.74 0.31
CA LEU A 193 19.30 -5.64 -0.18
C LEU A 193 19.85 -7.03 -0.49
N GLU A 194 21.00 -7.11 -1.19
CA GLU A 194 21.68 -8.36 -1.50
C GLU A 194 22.06 -9.15 -0.25
N ALA A 195 22.57 -8.48 0.78
CA ALA A 195 22.94 -9.11 2.05
C ALA A 195 21.76 -9.75 2.80
N ASN A 196 20.53 -9.30 2.53
CA ASN A 196 19.30 -9.83 3.15
C ASN A 196 18.46 -10.69 2.20
N PHE A 197 18.95 -10.94 0.97
CA PHE A 197 18.21 -11.64 -0.05
C PHE A 197 18.22 -13.16 0.17
N ASP A 198 17.09 -13.82 0.00
CA ASP A 198 16.95 -15.27 0.03
C ASP A 198 17.15 -15.86 -1.38
N TYR A 199 18.36 -16.29 -1.67
CA TYR A 199 18.72 -16.92 -2.95
C TYR A 199 18.04 -18.29 -3.20
N THR A 200 17.48 -18.90 -2.16
CA THR A 200 16.80 -20.20 -2.29
C THR A 200 15.34 -20.03 -2.69
N HIS A 201 14.64 -19.10 -2.04
CA HIS A 201 13.19 -18.95 -2.20
C HIS A 201 12.76 -17.58 -2.77
N GLY A 202 13.71 -16.70 -3.06
CA GLY A 202 13.41 -15.31 -3.46
C GLY A 202 12.85 -14.45 -2.33
N GLY A 203 12.91 -13.15 -2.50
CA GLY A 203 12.48 -12.18 -1.47
C GLY A 203 13.54 -11.94 -0.40
N PHE A 204 13.15 -11.28 0.69
CA PHE A 204 14.08 -10.78 1.69
C PHE A 204 13.79 -11.38 3.06
N GLY A 205 14.84 -11.68 3.82
CA GLY A 205 14.77 -12.22 5.18
C GLY A 205 14.23 -13.65 5.24
N THR A 206 13.69 -14.00 6.41
CA THR A 206 13.09 -15.30 6.73
C THR A 206 11.60 -15.18 6.98
N ALA A 207 10.96 -16.24 7.48
CA ALA A 207 9.53 -16.21 7.85
C ALA A 207 9.25 -15.32 9.10
N PRO A 208 8.14 -14.56 9.13
CA PRO A 208 7.18 -14.36 8.05
C PRO A 208 7.77 -13.51 6.92
N LYS A 209 7.39 -13.80 5.67
CA LYS A 209 7.98 -13.18 4.48
C LYS A 209 7.00 -12.26 3.78
N PHE A 210 7.41 -11.00 3.60
CA PHE A 210 6.60 -9.93 2.98
C PHE A 210 7.05 -9.62 1.56
N PRO A 211 6.14 -9.16 0.68
CA PRO A 211 6.47 -8.80 -0.71
C PRO A 211 7.52 -7.70 -0.87
N ASN A 212 7.59 -6.73 0.05
CA ASN A 212 8.51 -5.56 0.02
C ASN A 212 8.51 -4.81 -1.34
N PRO A 213 7.38 -4.21 -1.77
CA PRO A 213 7.25 -3.63 -3.10
C PRO A 213 8.25 -2.50 -3.40
N ALA A 214 8.61 -1.68 -2.41
CA ALA A 214 9.57 -0.59 -2.57
C ALA A 214 10.97 -1.11 -2.91
N ASP A 215 11.42 -2.20 -2.28
CA ASP A 215 12.71 -2.84 -2.54
C ASP A 215 12.76 -3.42 -3.95
N ILE A 216 11.69 -4.13 -4.36
CA ILE A 216 11.59 -4.68 -5.73
C ILE A 216 11.57 -3.54 -6.75
N THR A 217 10.86 -2.43 -6.49
CA THR A 217 10.85 -1.26 -7.36
C THR A 217 12.27 -0.72 -7.58
N LEU A 218 13.05 -0.54 -6.50
CA LEU A 218 14.43 -0.07 -6.59
C LEU A 218 15.30 -1.05 -7.39
N LEU A 219 15.18 -2.35 -7.16
CA LEU A 219 15.93 -3.37 -7.91
C LEU A 219 15.57 -3.37 -9.40
N LEU A 220 14.29 -3.26 -9.77
CA LEU A 220 13.86 -3.16 -11.17
C LEU A 220 14.45 -1.93 -11.86
N HIS A 221 14.53 -0.79 -11.17
CA HIS A 221 15.18 0.41 -11.71
C HIS A 221 16.68 0.21 -11.91
N GLN A 222 17.38 -0.38 -10.94
CA GLN A 222 18.81 -0.68 -11.08
C GLN A 222 19.07 -1.72 -12.16
N ALA A 223 18.15 -2.68 -12.35
CA ALA A 223 18.23 -3.65 -13.44
C ALA A 223 18.18 -2.98 -14.83
N HIS A 224 17.35 -1.96 -14.98
CA HIS A 224 17.31 -1.16 -16.22
C HIS A 224 18.60 -0.35 -16.44
N ASP A 225 19.31 0.03 -15.39
CA ASP A 225 20.65 0.63 -15.46
C ASP A 225 21.75 -0.41 -15.74
N GLY A 226 21.39 -1.68 -15.94
CA GLY A 226 22.30 -2.74 -16.29
C GLY A 226 22.85 -3.57 -15.11
N ASN A 227 22.35 -3.35 -13.89
CA ASN A 227 22.69 -4.19 -12.73
C ASN A 227 22.03 -5.58 -12.85
N LYS A 228 22.80 -6.56 -13.31
CA LYS A 228 22.33 -7.93 -13.53
C LYS A 228 21.94 -8.67 -12.24
N PRO A 229 22.68 -8.61 -11.13
CA PRO A 229 22.24 -9.17 -9.87
C PRO A 229 20.89 -8.59 -9.40
N ALA A 230 20.64 -7.28 -9.57
CA ALA A 230 19.35 -6.68 -9.24
C ALA A 230 18.21 -7.21 -10.13
N GLU A 231 18.47 -7.45 -11.42
CA GLU A 231 17.53 -8.11 -12.34
C GLU A 231 17.17 -9.53 -11.83
N GLU A 232 18.18 -10.32 -11.48
CA GLU A 232 18.01 -11.69 -10.98
C GLU A 232 17.21 -11.72 -9.67
N MET A 233 17.55 -10.88 -8.69
CA MET A 233 16.85 -10.80 -7.42
C MET A 233 15.38 -10.40 -7.60
N ALA A 234 15.10 -9.38 -8.42
CA ALA A 234 13.73 -8.92 -8.66
C ALA A 234 12.89 -9.99 -9.37
N LEU A 235 13.38 -10.57 -10.47
CA LEU A 235 12.64 -11.57 -11.23
C LEU A 235 12.45 -12.87 -10.44
N GLN A 236 13.47 -13.32 -9.70
CA GLN A 236 13.35 -14.50 -8.82
C GLN A 236 12.27 -14.28 -7.76
N THR A 237 12.21 -13.10 -7.13
CA THR A 237 11.19 -12.79 -6.13
C THR A 237 9.78 -12.80 -6.72
N LEU A 238 9.58 -12.13 -7.86
CA LEU A 238 8.29 -12.10 -8.55
C LEU A 238 7.85 -13.51 -8.99
N SER A 239 8.78 -14.32 -9.54
CA SER A 239 8.48 -15.69 -9.94
C SER A 239 8.14 -16.59 -8.76
N ALA A 240 8.86 -16.45 -7.64
CA ALA A 240 8.59 -17.22 -6.43
C ALA A 240 7.24 -16.88 -5.80
N MET A 241 6.88 -15.60 -5.72
CA MET A 241 5.56 -15.19 -5.25
C MET A 241 4.44 -15.66 -6.17
N ALA A 242 4.63 -15.59 -7.51
CA ALA A 242 3.64 -16.05 -8.48
C ALA A 242 3.40 -17.56 -8.40
N ALA A 243 4.43 -18.34 -8.09
CA ALA A 243 4.32 -19.79 -7.90
C ALA A 243 3.82 -20.17 -6.51
N GLY A 244 4.04 -19.33 -5.49
CA GLY A 244 3.64 -19.58 -4.11
C GLY A 244 2.13 -19.53 -3.89
N GLY A 245 1.71 -19.96 -2.69
CA GLY A 245 0.34 -19.83 -2.24
C GLY A 245 0.01 -18.42 -1.74
N ILE A 246 0.99 -17.52 -1.60
CA ILE A 246 0.73 -16.08 -1.37
C ILE A 246 -0.09 -15.48 -2.52
N TYR A 247 0.08 -15.98 -3.73
CA TYR A 247 -0.79 -15.72 -4.87
C TYR A 247 -1.93 -16.75 -4.86
N ASP A 248 -3.18 -16.28 -4.86
CA ASP A 248 -4.35 -17.16 -4.94
C ASP A 248 -4.42 -17.77 -6.35
N GLN A 249 -3.94 -19.01 -6.47
CA GLN A 249 -3.87 -19.75 -7.74
C GLN A 249 -5.24 -20.00 -8.39
N ILE A 250 -6.32 -19.92 -7.61
CA ILE A 250 -7.68 -20.18 -8.09
C ILE A 250 -8.41 -18.87 -8.39
N GLY A 251 -8.48 -17.96 -7.40
CA GLY A 251 -9.28 -16.74 -7.49
C GLY A 251 -8.53 -15.54 -8.03
N GLY A 252 -7.21 -15.55 -8.03
CA GLY A 252 -6.34 -14.41 -8.34
C GLY A 252 -6.18 -13.44 -7.18
N GLY A 253 -5.23 -12.54 -7.30
CA GLY A 253 -4.84 -11.59 -6.26
C GLY A 253 -3.90 -12.20 -5.22
N PHE A 254 -3.18 -11.32 -4.51
CA PHE A 254 -2.17 -11.66 -3.53
C PHE A 254 -2.69 -11.48 -2.11
N CYS A 255 -2.37 -12.44 -1.26
CA CYS A 255 -2.48 -12.31 0.18
C CYS A 255 -1.36 -11.42 0.74
N ARG A 256 -1.53 -11.01 2.01
CA ARG A 256 -0.70 -9.97 2.64
C ARG A 256 0.77 -10.37 2.83
N TYR A 257 1.03 -11.57 3.36
CA TYR A 257 2.38 -12.11 3.58
C TYR A 257 2.32 -13.63 3.70
N SER A 258 3.48 -14.28 3.58
CA SER A 258 3.62 -15.72 3.83
C SER A 258 4.08 -15.96 5.27
N VAL A 259 3.46 -16.94 5.94
CA VAL A 259 3.86 -17.37 7.29
C VAL A 259 5.10 -18.26 7.25
N ASP A 260 5.48 -18.74 6.06
CA ASP A 260 6.69 -19.52 5.81
C ASP A 260 7.67 -18.81 4.85
N GLU A 261 8.90 -19.30 4.78
CA GLU A 261 9.95 -18.70 3.95
C GLU A 261 9.81 -19.01 2.44
N ARG A 262 8.90 -19.94 2.06
CA ARG A 262 8.75 -20.50 0.71
C ARG A 262 7.59 -19.92 -0.07
N TRP A 263 6.90 -18.94 0.50
CA TRP A 263 5.70 -18.33 -0.07
C TRP A 263 4.48 -19.25 -0.17
N ASN A 264 4.45 -20.40 0.55
CA ASN A 264 3.42 -21.43 0.37
C ASN A 264 2.13 -21.15 1.16
N ILE A 265 2.23 -20.84 2.43
CA ILE A 265 1.07 -20.61 3.28
C ILE A 265 1.00 -19.12 3.61
N PRO A 266 -0.04 -18.42 3.14
CA PRO A 266 -0.20 -17.02 3.44
C PRO A 266 -0.95 -16.80 4.75
N HIS A 267 -0.85 -15.57 5.28
CA HIS A 267 -1.91 -14.96 6.03
C HIS A 267 -2.96 -14.44 5.03
N PHE A 268 -4.19 -14.94 5.12
CA PHE A 268 -5.15 -14.93 4.01
C PHE A 268 -5.83 -13.57 3.72
N GLU A 269 -5.55 -12.51 4.49
CA GLU A 269 -6.04 -11.17 4.15
C GLU A 269 -5.53 -10.71 2.78
N LYS A 270 -6.41 -10.06 1.98
CA LYS A 270 -6.03 -9.47 0.69
C LYS A 270 -6.23 -7.96 0.73
N MET A 271 -5.12 -7.23 0.69
CA MET A 271 -5.11 -5.78 0.81
C MET A 271 -5.02 -5.11 -0.56
N LEU A 272 -5.77 -4.03 -0.76
CA LEU A 272 -5.74 -3.29 -2.02
C LEU A 272 -4.36 -2.69 -2.31
N TYR A 273 -3.70 -2.14 -1.27
CA TYR A 273 -2.38 -1.51 -1.43
C TYR A 273 -1.29 -2.49 -1.87
N ASP A 274 -1.32 -3.75 -1.42
CA ASP A 274 -0.37 -4.78 -1.89
C ASP A 274 -0.63 -5.11 -3.36
N ASN A 275 -1.87 -5.41 -3.69
CA ASN A 275 -2.26 -5.83 -5.03
C ASN A 275 -2.05 -4.72 -6.07
N GLY A 276 -2.33 -3.46 -5.72
CA GLY A 276 -2.08 -2.30 -6.57
C GLY A 276 -0.60 -2.12 -6.92
N GLN A 277 0.29 -2.24 -5.94
CA GLN A 277 1.73 -2.16 -6.15
C GLN A 277 2.26 -3.34 -6.97
N LEU A 278 1.83 -4.57 -6.63
CA LEU A 278 2.24 -5.78 -7.33
C LEU A 278 1.85 -5.77 -8.80
N LEU A 279 0.71 -5.19 -9.19
CA LEU A 279 0.37 -5.00 -10.61
C LEU A 279 1.45 -4.23 -11.38
N SER A 280 1.97 -3.13 -10.82
CA SER A 280 3.08 -2.38 -11.43
C SER A 280 4.34 -3.23 -11.54
N LEU A 281 4.71 -3.94 -10.46
CA LEU A 281 5.93 -4.74 -10.40
C LEU A 281 5.92 -5.90 -11.40
N TYR A 282 4.80 -6.62 -11.51
CA TYR A 282 4.66 -7.69 -12.50
C TYR A 282 4.63 -7.16 -13.94
N ALA A 283 4.07 -5.98 -14.18
CA ALA A 283 4.12 -5.33 -15.48
C ALA A 283 5.57 -4.95 -15.85
N ASP A 284 6.32 -4.38 -14.89
CA ASP A 284 7.72 -4.01 -15.10
C ASP A 284 8.63 -5.24 -15.23
N GLY A 285 8.40 -6.28 -14.41
CA GLY A 285 9.06 -7.57 -14.53
C GLY A 285 8.82 -8.23 -15.90
N TYR A 286 7.57 -8.15 -16.42
CA TYR A 286 7.25 -8.62 -17.78
C TYR A 286 8.06 -7.89 -18.84
N GLN A 287 8.29 -6.59 -18.73
CA GLN A 287 9.12 -5.86 -19.70
C GLN A 287 10.58 -6.25 -19.59
N LEU A 288 11.10 -6.42 -18.38
CA LEU A 288 12.49 -6.72 -18.10
C LEU A 288 12.87 -8.15 -18.47
N SER A 289 12.04 -9.13 -18.17
CA SER A 289 12.31 -10.54 -18.44
C SER A 289 12.53 -10.81 -19.93
N ARG A 290 13.46 -11.72 -20.21
CA ARG A 290 13.73 -12.25 -21.56
C ARG A 290 13.22 -13.68 -21.74
N ASN A 291 12.78 -14.31 -20.65
CA ASN A 291 12.21 -15.66 -20.65
C ASN A 291 10.71 -15.60 -21.02
N LYS A 292 10.34 -16.33 -22.08
CA LYS A 292 8.96 -16.35 -22.58
C LYS A 292 7.96 -16.99 -21.61
N GLU A 293 8.39 -18.00 -20.87
CA GLU A 293 7.55 -18.72 -19.91
C GLU A 293 7.27 -17.80 -18.70
N GLU A 294 8.31 -17.15 -18.19
CA GLU A 294 8.20 -16.17 -17.11
C GLU A 294 7.28 -15.01 -17.50
N LYS A 295 7.44 -14.47 -18.72
CA LYS A 295 6.50 -13.46 -19.27
C LYS A 295 5.06 -13.94 -19.31
N ALA A 296 4.82 -15.17 -19.70
CA ALA A 296 3.47 -15.72 -19.73
C ALA A 296 2.86 -15.80 -18.32
N VAL A 297 3.65 -16.22 -17.32
CA VAL A 297 3.23 -16.23 -15.91
C VAL A 297 2.88 -14.81 -15.42
N TYR A 298 3.76 -13.84 -15.67
CA TYR A 298 3.51 -12.46 -15.21
C TYR A 298 2.28 -11.83 -15.87
N ALA A 299 2.08 -12.09 -17.17
CA ALA A 299 0.88 -11.64 -17.88
C ALA A 299 -0.40 -12.26 -17.29
N GLN A 300 -0.36 -13.55 -16.95
CA GLN A 300 -1.47 -14.24 -16.31
C GLN A 300 -1.75 -13.67 -14.92
N VAL A 301 -0.73 -13.50 -14.07
CA VAL A 301 -0.86 -12.94 -12.73
C VAL A 301 -1.50 -11.55 -12.76
N VAL A 302 -1.04 -10.68 -13.68
CA VAL A 302 -1.62 -9.33 -13.84
C VAL A 302 -3.10 -9.41 -14.25
N ALA A 303 -3.42 -10.22 -15.28
CA ALA A 303 -4.79 -10.33 -15.77
C ALA A 303 -5.74 -10.89 -14.71
N GLU A 304 -5.32 -11.92 -13.97
CA GLU A 304 -6.13 -12.57 -12.94
C GLU A 304 -6.28 -11.69 -11.67
N THR A 305 -5.23 -10.94 -11.30
CA THR A 305 -5.33 -9.97 -10.19
C THR A 305 -6.31 -8.85 -10.53
N ILE A 306 -6.29 -8.33 -11.76
CA ILE A 306 -7.28 -7.32 -12.19
C ILE A 306 -8.68 -7.93 -12.24
N ALA A 307 -8.84 -9.16 -12.71
CA ALA A 307 -10.13 -9.85 -12.73
C ALA A 307 -10.67 -10.07 -11.30
N TRP A 308 -9.79 -10.41 -10.35
CA TRP A 308 -10.14 -10.49 -8.93
C TRP A 308 -10.59 -9.13 -8.38
N MET A 309 -9.85 -8.04 -8.63
CA MET A 309 -10.25 -6.69 -8.21
C MET A 309 -11.63 -6.32 -8.74
N GLN A 310 -11.90 -6.62 -10.02
CA GLN A 310 -13.19 -6.32 -10.64
C GLN A 310 -14.34 -7.16 -10.08
N ARG A 311 -14.09 -8.41 -9.73
CA ARG A 311 -15.09 -9.36 -9.24
C ARG A 311 -15.43 -9.16 -7.76
N GLU A 312 -14.39 -8.88 -6.92
CA GLU A 312 -14.54 -8.92 -5.47
C GLU A 312 -14.49 -7.53 -4.81
N MET A 313 -13.78 -6.56 -5.41
CA MET A 313 -13.40 -5.33 -4.75
C MET A 313 -13.97 -4.07 -5.40
N LEU A 314 -14.45 -4.13 -6.65
CA LEU A 314 -14.88 -2.95 -7.38
C LEU A 314 -16.26 -2.46 -6.91
N SER A 315 -16.34 -1.19 -6.49
CA SER A 315 -17.60 -0.53 -6.18
C SER A 315 -18.39 -0.17 -7.44
N ALA A 316 -19.70 0.04 -7.30
CA ALA A 316 -20.56 0.46 -8.40
C ALA A 316 -20.16 1.83 -9.00
N GLN A 317 -19.49 2.68 -8.21
CA GLN A 317 -19.04 4.02 -8.61
C GLN A 317 -17.66 4.02 -9.27
N GLY A 318 -16.96 2.87 -9.32
CA GLY A 318 -15.66 2.73 -9.98
C GLY A 318 -14.44 2.90 -9.04
N ALA A 319 -14.67 3.12 -7.75
CA ALA A 319 -13.63 3.02 -6.72
C ALA A 319 -13.44 1.56 -6.29
N ILE A 320 -12.34 1.26 -5.61
CA ILE A 320 -11.99 -0.09 -5.18
C ILE A 320 -11.98 -0.14 -3.65
N HIS A 321 -12.66 -1.13 -3.09
CA HIS A 321 -12.74 -1.37 -1.65
C HIS A 321 -11.39 -1.75 -1.05
N SER A 322 -11.24 -1.62 0.29
CA SER A 322 -9.93 -1.64 0.95
C SER A 322 -9.34 -3.03 1.11
N SER A 323 -10.12 -4.02 1.57
CA SER A 323 -9.56 -5.34 1.86
C SER A 323 -10.61 -6.44 1.95
N LEU A 324 -10.13 -7.69 1.84
CA LEU A 324 -10.85 -8.89 2.26
C LEU A 324 -10.20 -9.44 3.52
N ASP A 325 -11.04 -9.86 4.48
CA ASP A 325 -10.63 -10.44 5.75
C ASP A 325 -9.84 -11.75 5.55
N ALA A 326 -8.95 -12.07 6.47
CA ALA A 326 -8.30 -13.38 6.52
C ALA A 326 -9.27 -14.50 6.90
N ASP A 327 -10.26 -14.18 7.73
CA ASP A 327 -11.21 -15.11 8.31
C ASP A 327 -12.50 -15.16 7.49
N SER A 328 -13.09 -16.35 7.43
CA SER A 328 -14.42 -16.58 6.87
C SER A 328 -15.12 -17.73 7.59
N LEU A 329 -16.45 -17.83 7.44
CA LEU A 329 -17.17 -18.93 8.05
C LEU A 329 -16.91 -20.24 7.30
N ASP A 330 -16.55 -21.29 8.06
CA ASP A 330 -16.46 -22.66 7.59
C ASP A 330 -17.86 -23.26 7.33
N VAL A 331 -17.92 -24.52 6.90
CA VAL A 331 -19.17 -25.25 6.64
C VAL A 331 -20.01 -25.54 7.92
N HIS A 332 -19.44 -25.34 9.08
CA HIS A 332 -20.11 -25.50 10.40
C HIS A 332 -20.52 -24.15 11.00
N GLY A 333 -20.18 -23.03 10.35
CA GLY A 333 -20.47 -21.68 10.82
C GLY A 333 -19.45 -21.13 11.82
N HIS A 334 -18.27 -21.72 11.93
CA HIS A 334 -17.16 -21.20 12.73
C HIS A 334 -16.31 -20.24 11.88
N SER A 335 -15.87 -19.16 12.48
CA SER A 335 -14.92 -18.23 11.84
C SER A 335 -13.53 -18.81 11.92
N GLU A 336 -12.92 -19.08 10.76
CA GLU A 336 -11.58 -19.66 10.65
C GLU A 336 -10.76 -18.95 9.57
N GLU A 337 -9.47 -18.77 9.86
CA GLU A 337 -8.54 -18.21 8.89
C GLU A 337 -8.40 -19.15 7.68
N GLY A 338 -8.51 -18.60 6.48
CA GLY A 338 -8.31 -19.33 5.24
C GLY A 338 -9.45 -20.25 4.80
N ALA A 339 -10.55 -20.39 5.57
CA ALA A 339 -11.66 -21.30 5.26
C ALA A 339 -12.22 -21.14 3.84
N PHE A 340 -12.24 -19.91 3.31
CA PHE A 340 -12.65 -19.63 1.93
C PHE A 340 -11.69 -20.19 0.88
N TYR A 341 -10.40 -20.28 1.17
CA TYR A 341 -9.33 -20.53 0.20
C TYR A 341 -8.81 -21.96 0.17
N VAL A 342 -8.98 -22.70 1.28
CA VAL A 342 -8.45 -24.05 1.42
C VAL A 342 -9.41 -25.11 0.88
N TRP A 343 -8.88 -26.27 0.51
CA TRP A 343 -9.60 -27.33 -0.18
C TRP A 343 -9.47 -28.66 0.54
N GLN A 344 -10.62 -29.33 0.77
CA GLN A 344 -10.61 -30.69 1.27
C GLN A 344 -10.34 -31.67 0.13
N PRO A 345 -9.50 -32.71 0.34
CA PRO A 345 -9.16 -33.67 -0.72
C PRO A 345 -10.37 -34.34 -1.37
N ALA A 346 -11.39 -34.66 -0.59
CA ALA A 346 -12.62 -35.27 -1.10
C ALA A 346 -13.44 -34.31 -1.98
N GLU A 347 -13.47 -33.03 -1.64
CA GLU A 347 -14.16 -31.98 -2.39
C GLU A 347 -13.54 -31.81 -3.78
N VAL A 348 -12.22 -31.60 -3.85
CA VAL A 348 -11.52 -31.45 -5.15
C VAL A 348 -11.77 -32.64 -6.06
N LYS A 349 -11.75 -33.85 -5.49
CA LYS A 349 -11.95 -35.08 -6.24
C LYS A 349 -13.39 -35.23 -6.78
N ALA A 350 -14.37 -34.67 -6.06
CA ALA A 350 -15.77 -34.69 -6.48
C ALA A 350 -16.09 -33.63 -7.57
N LEU A 351 -15.36 -32.48 -7.56
CA LEU A 351 -15.58 -31.39 -8.49
C LEU A 351 -14.97 -31.61 -9.87
N LEU A 352 -13.84 -32.31 -9.93
CA LEU A 352 -13.03 -32.44 -11.15
C LEU A 352 -13.25 -33.81 -11.82
N SER A 353 -13.23 -33.84 -13.15
CA SER A 353 -13.15 -35.08 -13.89
C SER A 353 -11.79 -35.78 -13.60
N PRO A 354 -11.66 -37.09 -13.83
CA PRO A 354 -10.41 -37.80 -13.59
C PRO A 354 -9.21 -37.19 -14.29
N ALA A 355 -9.36 -36.69 -15.52
CA ALA A 355 -8.28 -36.06 -16.28
C ALA A 355 -7.91 -34.69 -15.69
N GLU A 356 -8.87 -33.85 -15.35
CA GLU A 356 -8.65 -32.57 -14.69
C GLU A 356 -8.01 -32.75 -13.31
N PHE A 357 -8.46 -33.76 -12.54
CA PHE A 357 -7.91 -34.03 -11.21
C PHE A 357 -6.43 -34.41 -11.27
N VAL A 358 -6.01 -35.23 -12.25
CA VAL A 358 -4.59 -35.60 -12.42
C VAL A 358 -3.74 -34.39 -12.70
N VAL A 359 -4.18 -33.53 -13.64
CA VAL A 359 -3.43 -32.32 -14.01
C VAL A 359 -3.41 -31.31 -12.88
N ALA A 360 -4.59 -31.00 -12.30
CA ALA A 360 -4.71 -30.04 -11.20
C ALA A 360 -3.93 -30.49 -9.96
N SER A 361 -3.96 -31.80 -9.63
CA SER A 361 -3.22 -32.33 -8.48
C SER A 361 -1.73 -32.15 -8.63
N ARG A 362 -1.18 -32.47 -9.81
CA ARG A 362 0.23 -32.25 -10.10
C ARG A 362 0.62 -30.78 -10.07
N CYS A 363 -0.19 -29.92 -10.71
CA CYS A 363 0.13 -28.50 -10.84
C CYS A 363 -0.08 -27.73 -9.53
N PHE A 364 -1.19 -27.96 -8.81
CA PHE A 364 -1.52 -27.22 -7.58
C PHE A 364 -1.06 -27.93 -6.29
N GLY A 365 -0.30 -29.02 -6.39
CA GLY A 365 0.22 -29.74 -5.23
C GLY A 365 -0.80 -30.59 -4.48
N PHE A 366 -1.96 -30.87 -5.07
CA PHE A 366 -3.01 -31.70 -4.45
C PHE A 366 -2.69 -33.22 -4.50
N ASP A 367 -1.60 -33.61 -5.15
CA ASP A 367 -1.03 -34.98 -5.12
C ASP A 367 -0.10 -35.22 -3.92
N ARG A 368 0.13 -34.18 -3.11
CA ARG A 368 0.98 -34.19 -1.91
C ARG A 368 0.12 -34.27 -0.64
N ALA A 369 0.78 -34.44 0.49
CA ALA A 369 0.10 -34.33 1.79
C ALA A 369 -0.52 -32.93 1.94
N PRO A 370 -1.69 -32.79 2.61
CA PRO A 370 -2.29 -31.51 2.92
C PRO A 370 -1.26 -30.57 3.58
N ASN A 371 -1.14 -29.36 3.04
CA ASN A 371 -0.14 -28.37 3.46
C ASN A 371 -0.69 -27.33 4.43
N PHE A 372 -2.01 -27.26 4.62
CA PHE A 372 -2.65 -26.37 5.60
C PHE A 372 -3.21 -27.19 6.75
N GLU A 373 -2.71 -26.93 7.97
CA GLU A 373 -3.09 -27.60 9.23
C GLU A 373 -3.11 -29.15 9.17
N SER A 374 -2.36 -29.73 8.24
CA SER A 374 -2.29 -31.18 7.98
C SER A 374 -3.64 -31.82 7.57
N GLN A 375 -4.63 -31.02 7.20
CA GLN A 375 -6.01 -31.48 6.89
C GLN A 375 -6.51 -31.02 5.52
N ALA A 376 -6.15 -29.82 5.09
CA ALA A 376 -6.59 -29.21 3.84
C ALA A 376 -5.41 -28.84 2.92
N TRP A 377 -5.73 -28.67 1.66
CA TRP A 377 -4.79 -28.12 0.68
C TRP A 377 -5.01 -26.62 0.49
N HIS A 378 -3.95 -25.85 0.54
CA HIS A 378 -3.88 -24.54 -0.06
C HIS A 378 -3.08 -24.63 -1.37
N ALA A 379 -3.66 -24.13 -2.45
CA ALA A 379 -3.09 -24.27 -3.79
C ALA A 379 -1.84 -23.39 -3.98
N TYR A 380 -0.78 -23.95 -4.56
CA TYR A 380 0.41 -23.26 -5.02
C TYR A 380 0.89 -23.92 -6.30
N MET A 381 1.64 -23.24 -7.17
CA MET A 381 2.13 -23.81 -8.43
C MET A 381 3.32 -24.76 -8.16
N ALA A 382 3.02 -26.02 -7.86
CA ALA A 382 4.01 -27.04 -7.56
C ALA A 382 4.80 -27.46 -8.79
N VAL A 383 4.13 -27.50 -9.95
CA VAL A 383 4.73 -27.85 -11.26
C VAL A 383 4.00 -27.04 -12.34
N MET A 384 4.74 -26.38 -13.21
CA MET A 384 4.15 -25.69 -14.36
C MET A 384 3.44 -26.67 -15.29
N PRO A 385 2.24 -26.33 -15.84
CA PRO A 385 1.54 -27.21 -16.77
C PRO A 385 2.30 -27.37 -18.07
N GLU A 386 2.33 -28.59 -18.60
CA GLU A 386 2.76 -28.81 -19.97
C GLU A 386 1.75 -28.21 -20.96
N VAL A 387 2.20 -27.90 -22.17
CA VAL A 387 1.34 -27.24 -23.20
C VAL A 387 0.03 -28.00 -23.43
N GLN A 388 0.10 -29.33 -23.46
CA GLN A 388 -1.06 -30.21 -23.67
C GLN A 388 -2.06 -30.18 -22.47
N ASP A 389 -1.61 -29.83 -21.28
CA ASP A 389 -2.40 -29.85 -20.05
C ASP A 389 -3.04 -28.49 -19.72
N GLN A 390 -2.64 -27.42 -20.42
CA GLN A 390 -3.09 -26.06 -20.13
C GLN A 390 -4.61 -25.92 -20.17
N LEU A 391 -5.29 -26.53 -21.15
CA LEU A 391 -6.75 -26.47 -21.25
C LEU A 391 -7.45 -27.24 -20.12
N LEU A 392 -6.88 -28.39 -19.70
CA LEU A 392 -7.42 -29.16 -18.57
C LEU A 392 -7.23 -28.41 -17.26
N LEU A 393 -6.07 -27.78 -17.06
CA LEU A 393 -5.82 -26.97 -15.87
C LEU A 393 -6.74 -25.74 -15.82
N GLN A 394 -6.94 -25.09 -16.94
CA GLN A 394 -7.87 -23.94 -17.04
C GLN A 394 -9.31 -24.35 -16.73
N SER A 395 -9.76 -25.51 -17.26
CA SER A 395 -11.08 -26.05 -16.95
C SER A 395 -11.21 -26.42 -15.48
N ALA A 396 -10.20 -27.08 -14.89
CA ALA A 396 -10.18 -27.40 -13.47
C ALA A 396 -10.24 -26.15 -12.60
N LYS A 397 -9.43 -25.14 -12.92
CA LYS A 397 -9.41 -23.85 -12.20
C LYS A 397 -10.77 -23.15 -12.25
N ALA A 398 -11.43 -23.14 -13.41
CA ALA A 398 -12.78 -22.54 -13.53
C ALA A 398 -13.81 -23.23 -12.64
N LYS A 399 -13.81 -24.58 -12.56
CA LYS A 399 -14.72 -25.35 -11.68
C LYS A 399 -14.42 -25.10 -10.19
N LEU A 400 -13.14 -25.04 -9.83
CA LEU A 400 -12.75 -24.71 -8.46
C LEU A 400 -13.17 -23.29 -8.09
N LEU A 401 -12.97 -22.31 -8.97
CA LEU A 401 -13.40 -20.93 -8.75
C LEU A 401 -14.92 -20.81 -8.59
N GLU A 402 -15.68 -21.54 -9.41
CA GLU A 402 -17.15 -21.60 -9.30
C GLU A 402 -17.57 -22.17 -7.93
N ALA A 403 -16.98 -23.30 -7.52
CA ALA A 403 -17.25 -23.91 -6.22
C ALA A 403 -16.84 -23.04 -5.05
N GLN A 404 -15.68 -22.38 -5.13
CA GLN A 404 -15.23 -21.39 -4.14
C GLN A 404 -16.23 -20.23 -4.01
N GLY A 405 -16.78 -19.77 -5.13
CA GLY A 405 -17.78 -18.70 -5.17
C GLY A 405 -19.09 -19.00 -4.44
N LEU A 406 -19.39 -20.28 -4.14
CA LEU A 406 -20.55 -20.72 -3.36
C LEU A 406 -20.30 -20.74 -1.85
N ARG A 407 -19.06 -20.62 -1.41
CA ARG A 407 -18.68 -20.56 0.00
C ARG A 407 -19.03 -19.21 0.62
N THR A 408 -19.12 -19.15 1.95
CA THR A 408 -19.23 -17.87 2.66
C THR A 408 -17.96 -17.04 2.38
N ARG A 409 -18.15 -15.86 1.80
CA ARG A 409 -17.03 -14.96 1.44
C ARG A 409 -16.37 -14.38 2.69
N PRO A 410 -15.08 -14.11 2.66
CA PRO A 410 -14.42 -13.27 3.65
C PRO A 410 -15.11 -11.93 3.81
N GLY A 411 -15.02 -11.34 4.98
CA GLY A 411 -15.53 -10.00 5.24
C GLY A 411 -14.91 -8.98 4.28
N LEU A 412 -15.76 -8.18 3.62
CA LEU A 412 -15.31 -7.08 2.77
C LEU A 412 -15.25 -5.81 3.61
N ASP A 413 -14.07 -5.22 3.71
CA ASP A 413 -13.93 -3.85 4.18
C ASP A 413 -14.24 -2.88 3.03
N ASP A 414 -15.47 -2.39 3.01
CA ASP A 414 -16.05 -1.65 1.89
C ASP A 414 -15.77 -0.14 1.93
N LYS A 415 -14.92 0.32 2.85
CA LYS A 415 -14.46 1.72 2.81
C LYS A 415 -13.52 1.96 1.63
N ILE A 416 -13.51 3.18 1.15
CA ILE A 416 -12.64 3.65 0.07
C ILE A 416 -11.56 4.53 0.66
N LEU A 417 -10.30 4.14 0.50
CA LEU A 417 -9.13 4.92 0.93
C LEU A 417 -8.46 5.55 -0.26
N THR A 418 -8.20 6.86 -0.19
CA THR A 418 -7.63 7.64 -1.30
C THR A 418 -6.25 7.10 -1.73
N SER A 419 -5.32 6.93 -0.80
CA SER A 419 -3.97 6.44 -1.06
C SER A 419 -3.97 5.03 -1.68
N TRP A 420 -4.81 4.12 -1.19
CA TRP A 420 -4.85 2.75 -1.71
C TRP A 420 -5.48 2.67 -3.10
N ASN A 421 -6.51 3.47 -3.34
CA ASN A 421 -7.09 3.62 -4.68
C ASN A 421 -6.11 4.25 -5.67
N ALA A 422 -5.29 5.20 -5.22
CA ALA A 422 -4.21 5.76 -6.03
C ALA A 422 -3.18 4.68 -6.42
N LEU A 423 -2.69 3.88 -5.47
CA LEU A 423 -1.77 2.77 -5.76
C LEU A 423 -2.38 1.75 -6.73
N ALA A 424 -3.65 1.39 -6.55
CA ALA A 424 -4.35 0.47 -7.45
C ALA A 424 -4.52 1.06 -8.86
N ALA A 425 -4.92 2.33 -8.97
CA ALA A 425 -5.07 3.00 -10.24
C ALA A 425 -3.72 3.15 -10.98
N LYS A 426 -2.62 3.40 -10.26
CA LYS A 426 -1.26 3.37 -10.82
C LYS A 426 -0.93 1.99 -11.40
N GLY A 427 -1.18 0.91 -10.63
CA GLY A 427 -0.96 -0.46 -11.07
C GLY A 427 -1.76 -0.81 -12.33
N LEU A 428 -3.05 -0.45 -12.36
CA LEU A 428 -3.93 -0.63 -13.51
C LEU A 428 -3.45 0.15 -14.74
N ALA A 429 -3.06 1.41 -14.57
CA ALA A 429 -2.55 2.25 -15.65
C ALA A 429 -1.23 1.69 -16.21
N ARG A 430 -0.30 1.29 -15.31
CA ARG A 430 0.97 0.69 -15.71
C ARG A 430 0.78 -0.63 -16.46
N ALA A 431 -0.07 -1.51 -15.94
CA ALA A 431 -0.45 -2.74 -16.63
C ALA A 431 -1.09 -2.44 -18.00
N GLY A 432 -1.99 -1.45 -18.07
CA GLY A 432 -2.62 -1.03 -19.32
C GLY A 432 -1.63 -0.55 -20.38
N ILE A 433 -0.56 0.16 -19.96
CA ILE A 433 0.54 0.58 -20.87
C ILE A 433 1.29 -0.64 -21.39
N VAL A 434 1.72 -1.54 -20.50
CA VAL A 434 2.63 -2.65 -20.82
C VAL A 434 1.96 -3.72 -21.68
N PHE A 435 0.70 -4.03 -21.36
CA PHE A 435 -0.07 -5.07 -22.04
C PHE A 435 -0.99 -4.53 -23.16
N GLU A 436 -0.91 -3.23 -23.48
CA GLU A 436 -1.71 -2.56 -24.51
C GLU A 436 -3.23 -2.73 -24.27
N ARG A 437 -3.66 -2.70 -23.00
CA ARG A 437 -5.04 -2.90 -22.56
C ARG A 437 -5.68 -1.56 -22.17
N SER A 438 -6.36 -0.94 -23.14
CA SER A 438 -7.06 0.33 -22.93
C SER A 438 -8.20 0.25 -21.92
N ASP A 439 -8.84 -0.90 -21.77
CA ASP A 439 -9.88 -1.15 -20.77
C ASP A 439 -9.34 -1.05 -19.33
N TRP A 440 -8.11 -1.47 -19.08
CA TRP A 440 -7.44 -1.31 -17.78
C TRP A 440 -7.07 0.16 -17.50
N VAL A 441 -6.64 0.88 -18.53
CA VAL A 441 -6.41 2.35 -18.41
C VAL A 441 -7.73 3.07 -18.09
N VAL A 442 -8.83 2.70 -18.75
CA VAL A 442 -10.16 3.27 -18.47
C VAL A 442 -10.60 2.96 -17.03
N LEU A 443 -10.33 1.76 -16.52
CA LEU A 443 -10.64 1.42 -15.13
C LEU A 443 -9.85 2.31 -14.17
N ALA A 444 -8.54 2.49 -14.39
CA ALA A 444 -7.70 3.39 -13.60
C ALA A 444 -8.20 4.85 -13.64
N GLN A 445 -8.62 5.33 -14.84
CA GLN A 445 -9.21 6.66 -14.99
C GLN A 445 -10.51 6.81 -14.19
N LYS A 446 -11.40 5.81 -14.20
CA LYS A 446 -12.63 5.82 -13.40
C LYS A 446 -12.35 5.90 -11.90
N THR A 447 -11.33 5.18 -11.42
CA THR A 447 -10.93 5.22 -10.02
C THR A 447 -10.43 6.62 -9.63
N VAL A 448 -9.63 7.26 -10.48
CA VAL A 448 -9.16 8.64 -10.25
C VAL A 448 -10.30 9.67 -10.42
N ASP A 449 -11.21 9.44 -11.36
CA ASP A 449 -12.39 10.29 -11.55
C ASP A 449 -13.27 10.26 -10.29
N PHE A 450 -13.46 9.09 -9.66
CA PHE A 450 -14.13 8.98 -8.37
C PHE A 450 -13.44 9.83 -7.30
N ILE A 451 -12.10 9.75 -7.16
CA ILE A 451 -11.36 10.57 -6.18
C ILE A 451 -11.60 12.06 -6.45
N ARG A 452 -11.52 12.48 -7.72
CA ARG A 452 -11.72 13.88 -8.10
C ARG A 452 -13.14 14.38 -7.84
N GLU A 453 -14.15 13.55 -8.06
CA GLU A 453 -15.56 13.94 -7.96
C GLU A 453 -16.09 13.86 -6.53
N TYR A 454 -15.65 12.88 -5.73
CA TYR A 454 -16.20 12.62 -4.40
C TYR A 454 -15.26 12.97 -3.25
N LEU A 455 -13.94 12.85 -3.43
CA LEU A 455 -12.95 13.05 -2.36
C LEU A 455 -12.20 14.40 -2.46
N TRP A 456 -12.27 15.10 -3.59
CA TRP A 456 -11.75 16.46 -3.77
C TRP A 456 -12.86 17.48 -3.52
N VAL A 457 -13.05 17.87 -2.25
CA VAL A 457 -14.20 18.63 -1.80
C VAL A 457 -13.84 20.06 -1.41
N LYS A 458 -14.81 20.96 -1.45
CA LYS A 458 -14.64 22.33 -0.91
C LYS A 458 -14.83 22.34 0.60
N ASN A 459 -13.85 22.89 1.31
CA ASN A 459 -13.96 23.13 2.74
C ASN A 459 -14.83 24.36 3.04
N ALA A 460 -15.05 24.65 4.31
CA ALA A 460 -15.87 25.80 4.77
C ALA A 460 -15.36 27.17 4.27
N ALA A 461 -14.06 27.30 3.96
CA ALA A 461 -13.47 28.51 3.41
C ALA A 461 -13.57 28.59 1.88
N GLY A 462 -14.17 27.58 1.23
CA GLY A 462 -14.34 27.51 -0.22
C GLY A 462 -13.12 26.99 -0.99
N ASN A 463 -12.05 26.61 -0.29
CA ASN A 463 -10.86 25.99 -0.89
C ASN A 463 -11.07 24.50 -1.07
N PHE A 464 -10.53 23.94 -2.15
CA PHE A 464 -10.53 22.50 -2.33
C PHE A 464 -9.55 21.81 -1.38
N GLN A 465 -9.95 20.65 -0.85
CA GLN A 465 -9.12 19.78 -0.04
C GLN A 465 -9.42 18.32 -0.37
N LEU A 466 -8.40 17.48 -0.27
CA LEU A 466 -8.52 16.04 -0.43
C LEU A 466 -8.97 15.40 0.89
N MET A 467 -9.86 14.42 0.79
CA MET A 467 -10.32 13.62 1.92
C MET A 467 -9.67 12.23 1.87
N ALA A 468 -9.40 11.67 3.04
CA ALA A 468 -8.72 10.39 3.15
C ALA A 468 -9.62 9.19 2.82
N THR A 469 -10.91 9.26 3.21
CA THR A 469 -11.79 8.09 3.16
C THR A 469 -13.22 8.44 2.79
N ALA A 470 -13.88 7.46 2.15
CA ALA A 470 -15.32 7.47 1.90
C ALA A 470 -15.93 6.10 2.23
N LYS A 471 -17.18 6.11 2.73
CA LYS A 471 -18.02 4.92 2.83
C LYS A 471 -19.48 5.29 2.56
N GLY A 472 -20.06 4.66 1.54
CA GLY A 472 -21.37 5.08 1.03
C GLY A 472 -21.32 6.53 0.57
N GLU A 473 -22.22 7.38 1.09
CA GLU A 473 -22.25 8.80 0.78
C GLU A 473 -21.40 9.66 1.75
N LYS A 474 -20.87 9.08 2.82
CA LYS A 474 -20.09 9.81 3.81
C LYS A 474 -18.63 9.88 3.41
N VAL A 475 -18.13 11.11 3.28
CA VAL A 475 -16.73 11.44 3.01
C VAL A 475 -16.18 12.16 4.24
N HIS A 476 -15.04 11.74 4.77
CA HIS A 476 -14.52 12.30 6.02
C HIS A 476 -13.01 12.08 6.15
N LEU A 477 -12.43 12.69 7.17
CA LEU A 477 -11.00 12.78 7.47
C LEU A 477 -10.19 13.52 6.39
N ASN A 478 -9.40 14.47 6.83
CA ASN A 478 -8.46 15.18 5.97
C ASN A 478 -7.41 14.19 5.45
N ALA A 479 -7.11 14.26 4.17
CA ALA A 479 -6.12 13.39 3.54
C ALA A 479 -4.71 13.66 4.07
N TYR A 480 -3.93 12.59 4.16
CA TYR A 480 -2.55 12.57 4.62
C TYR A 480 -1.56 12.82 3.47
N LEU A 481 -0.28 12.87 3.79
CA LEU A 481 0.80 12.96 2.81
C LEU A 481 0.72 11.86 1.75
N ASP A 482 0.50 10.62 2.18
CA ASP A 482 0.45 9.45 1.30
C ASP A 482 -0.68 9.55 0.27
N ASP A 483 -1.84 10.06 0.66
CA ASP A 483 -2.98 10.27 -0.25
C ASP A 483 -2.62 11.23 -1.39
N HIS A 484 -1.95 12.34 -1.07
CA HIS A 484 -1.52 13.32 -2.07
C HIS A 484 -0.36 12.80 -2.93
N ALA A 485 0.64 12.19 -2.31
CA ALA A 485 1.84 11.72 -3.00
C ALA A 485 1.52 10.59 -3.99
N PHE A 486 0.74 9.59 -3.55
CA PHE A 486 0.38 8.47 -4.41
C PHE A 486 -0.58 8.88 -5.52
N LEU A 487 -1.52 9.79 -5.23
CA LEU A 487 -2.42 10.33 -6.25
C LEU A 487 -1.66 11.13 -7.32
N LEU A 488 -0.69 11.97 -6.92
CA LEU A 488 0.12 12.72 -7.85
C LEU A 488 0.95 11.80 -8.77
N ASP A 489 1.59 10.78 -8.22
CA ASP A 489 2.35 9.79 -8.98
C ASP A 489 1.45 8.96 -9.93
N THR A 490 0.24 8.64 -9.48
CA THR A 490 -0.79 7.99 -10.30
C THR A 490 -1.21 8.86 -11.48
N LEU A 491 -1.48 10.14 -11.24
CA LEU A 491 -1.85 11.09 -12.29
C LEU A 491 -0.75 11.21 -13.35
N ILE A 492 0.52 11.27 -12.93
CA ILE A 492 1.67 11.28 -13.85
C ILE A 492 1.74 9.98 -14.67
N THR A 493 1.42 8.84 -14.08
CA THR A 493 1.37 7.55 -14.79
C THR A 493 0.21 7.52 -15.80
N LEU A 494 -0.97 8.02 -15.42
CA LEU A 494 -2.13 8.13 -16.32
C LEU A 494 -1.88 9.06 -17.51
N LEU A 495 -1.19 10.19 -17.30
CA LEU A 495 -0.82 11.11 -18.38
C LEU A 495 0.08 10.44 -19.44
N GLN A 496 0.89 9.46 -19.03
CA GLN A 496 1.69 8.65 -19.94
C GLN A 496 0.87 7.57 -20.66
N ALA A 497 -0.14 7.01 -19.96
CA ALA A 497 -1.04 6.01 -20.55
C ALA A 497 -1.98 6.64 -21.57
N SER A 498 -2.62 7.74 -21.21
CA SER A 498 -3.59 8.48 -22.02
C SER A 498 -3.73 9.91 -21.49
N TYR A 499 -3.20 10.88 -22.21
CA TYR A 499 -3.27 12.28 -21.78
C TYR A 499 -4.72 12.79 -21.74
N ARG A 500 -5.13 13.32 -20.57
CA ARG A 500 -6.36 14.08 -20.38
C ARG A 500 -6.02 15.41 -19.70
N SER A 501 -6.50 16.52 -20.23
CA SER A 501 -6.25 17.86 -19.66
C SER A 501 -6.76 17.99 -18.23
N VAL A 502 -7.85 17.27 -17.88
CA VAL A 502 -8.41 17.24 -16.54
C VAL A 502 -7.48 16.53 -15.53
N ASP A 503 -6.73 15.51 -15.96
CA ASP A 503 -5.75 14.82 -15.13
C ASP A 503 -4.51 15.69 -14.90
N MET A 504 -4.08 16.43 -15.92
CA MET A 504 -2.98 17.38 -15.80
C MET A 504 -3.33 18.52 -14.83
N GLN A 505 -4.52 19.11 -14.98
CA GLN A 505 -4.98 20.14 -14.07
C GLN A 505 -5.06 19.60 -12.63
N PHE A 506 -5.60 18.40 -12.45
CA PHE A 506 -5.71 17.80 -11.14
C PHE A 506 -4.33 17.48 -10.53
N ALA A 507 -3.34 17.06 -11.34
CA ALA A 507 -1.96 16.88 -10.89
C ALA A 507 -1.35 18.18 -10.38
N GLU A 508 -1.57 19.31 -11.08
CA GLU A 508 -1.14 20.62 -10.62
C GLU A 508 -1.84 21.01 -9.29
N GLU A 509 -3.15 20.82 -9.19
CA GLU A 509 -3.93 21.13 -7.96
C GLU A 509 -3.45 20.30 -6.76
N ILE A 510 -3.17 18.99 -6.94
CA ILE A 510 -2.65 18.11 -5.88
C ILE A 510 -1.22 18.52 -5.50
N ALA A 511 -0.36 18.87 -6.46
CA ALA A 511 1.00 19.34 -6.18
C ALA A 511 0.97 20.65 -5.37
N GLU A 512 0.10 21.60 -5.72
CA GLU A 512 -0.07 22.84 -4.96
C GLU A 512 -0.57 22.58 -3.53
N ALA A 513 -1.53 21.66 -3.37
CA ALA A 513 -2.02 21.27 -2.05
C ALA A 513 -0.92 20.60 -1.20
N LEU A 514 -0.08 19.78 -1.84
CA LEU A 514 1.06 19.14 -1.19
C LEU A 514 2.07 20.18 -0.67
N LEU A 515 2.50 21.11 -1.53
CA LEU A 515 3.43 22.16 -1.15
C LEU A 515 2.84 23.11 -0.11
N GLY A 516 1.60 23.52 -0.29
CA GLY A 516 0.96 24.50 0.58
C GLY A 516 0.60 23.96 1.98
N ASN A 517 0.33 22.67 2.14
CA ASN A 517 -0.21 22.12 3.38
C ASN A 517 0.74 21.20 4.16
N PHE A 518 1.73 20.59 3.49
CA PHE A 518 2.57 19.54 4.10
C PHE A 518 4.05 19.88 4.14
N GLU A 519 4.53 20.74 3.23
CA GLU A 519 5.97 21.04 3.13
C GLU A 519 6.50 21.69 4.42
N ALA A 520 7.63 21.17 4.91
CA ALA A 520 8.31 21.73 6.07
C ALA A 520 9.33 22.79 5.64
N GLU A 521 9.52 23.83 6.46
CA GLU A 521 10.54 24.85 6.23
C GLU A 521 11.94 24.25 6.08
N SER A 522 12.22 23.17 6.83
CA SER A 522 13.48 22.42 6.76
C SER A 522 13.56 21.43 5.59
N GLY A 523 12.61 21.44 4.65
CA GLY A 523 12.50 20.49 3.56
C GLY A 523 11.80 19.19 3.95
N GLY A 524 11.39 18.41 2.95
CA GLY A 524 10.52 17.26 3.11
C GLY A 524 9.12 17.63 3.58
N PHE A 525 8.29 16.62 3.77
CA PHE A 525 6.88 16.79 4.08
C PHE A 525 6.51 16.14 5.40
N TYR A 526 5.69 16.83 6.21
CA TYR A 526 5.05 16.21 7.36
C TYR A 526 3.98 15.23 6.90
N PHE A 527 3.73 14.20 7.69
CA PHE A 527 2.71 13.20 7.39
C PHE A 527 1.29 13.78 7.43
N THR A 528 1.03 14.72 8.36
CA THR A 528 -0.23 15.45 8.49
C THR A 528 -0.10 16.88 7.98
N SER A 529 -1.16 17.43 7.39
CA SER A 529 -1.21 18.84 7.01
C SER A 529 -1.26 19.74 8.25
N HIS A 530 -1.04 21.03 8.07
CA HIS A 530 -1.20 22.00 9.16
C HIS A 530 -2.67 22.21 9.59
N GLN A 531 -3.63 21.65 8.86
CA GLN A 531 -5.07 21.70 9.16
C GLN A 531 -5.56 20.51 9.97
N HIS A 532 -4.72 19.49 10.21
CA HIS A 532 -5.05 18.35 11.07
C HIS A 532 -5.06 18.74 12.54
N GLU A 533 -5.70 17.92 13.36
CA GLU A 533 -5.62 18.05 14.82
C GLU A 533 -4.15 17.97 15.31
N GLN A 534 -3.87 18.66 16.41
CA GLN A 534 -2.54 18.62 16.99
C GLN A 534 -2.37 17.38 17.87
N LEU A 535 -1.60 16.41 17.39
CA LEU A 535 -1.19 15.23 18.14
C LEU A 535 0.11 15.47 18.91
N ILE A 536 0.51 14.52 19.76
CA ILE A 536 1.76 14.60 20.56
C ILE A 536 3.04 14.66 19.70
N HIS A 537 2.97 14.28 18.44
CA HIS A 537 4.06 14.32 17.49
C HIS A 537 3.54 14.53 16.06
N ARG A 538 4.28 15.27 15.24
CA ARG A 538 4.01 15.44 13.82
C ARG A 538 5.16 14.84 13.03
N ALA A 539 4.96 13.63 12.53
CA ALA A 539 6.01 12.81 11.93
C ALA A 539 6.46 13.33 10.53
N LYS A 540 7.74 13.10 10.22
CA LYS A 540 8.31 13.16 8.86
C LYS A 540 8.96 11.82 8.57
N GLN A 541 8.25 10.95 7.85
CA GLN A 541 8.63 9.54 7.71
C GLN A 541 9.50 9.32 6.46
N PRO A 542 10.75 8.85 6.62
CA PRO A 542 11.61 8.52 5.49
C PRO A 542 11.52 7.07 5.04
N TYR A 543 11.13 6.16 5.95
CA TYR A 543 11.21 4.71 5.74
C TYR A 543 10.00 4.15 5.02
N ASP A 544 10.26 3.19 4.13
CA ASP A 544 9.22 2.40 3.49
C ASP A 544 8.69 1.33 4.45
N ASN A 545 7.47 0.89 4.17
CA ASN A 545 6.79 -0.18 4.89
C ASN A 545 6.02 -1.03 3.85
N ALA A 546 4.84 -1.53 4.19
CA ALA A 546 3.93 -2.18 3.23
C ALA A 546 3.57 -1.26 2.05
N THR A 547 3.46 0.02 2.31
CA THR A 547 3.40 1.09 1.30
C THR A 547 4.70 1.88 1.30
N PRO A 548 5.09 2.49 0.17
CA PRO A 548 6.29 3.31 0.11
C PRO A 548 6.14 4.58 0.95
N SER A 549 7.25 5.18 1.35
CA SER A 549 7.25 6.46 2.05
C SER A 549 6.58 7.56 1.22
N GLY A 550 5.58 8.24 1.79
CA GLY A 550 4.97 9.40 1.15
C GLY A 550 5.99 10.50 0.80
N ASN A 551 7.03 10.67 1.60
CA ASN A 551 8.13 11.59 1.28
C ASN A 551 8.93 11.14 0.05
N GLY A 552 9.19 9.83 -0.09
CA GLY A 552 9.88 9.28 -1.26
C GLY A 552 9.05 9.49 -2.53
N ILE A 553 7.78 9.10 -2.50
CA ILE A 553 6.90 9.20 -3.67
C ILE A 553 6.59 10.68 -4.01
N ALA A 554 6.37 11.55 -3.02
CA ALA A 554 6.19 12.98 -3.26
C ALA A 554 7.42 13.58 -3.97
N THR A 555 8.64 13.19 -3.53
CA THR A 555 9.88 13.66 -4.14
C THR A 555 10.00 13.23 -5.61
N VAL A 556 9.73 11.94 -5.92
CA VAL A 556 9.71 11.43 -7.31
C VAL A 556 8.66 12.14 -8.15
N ALA A 557 7.44 12.23 -7.65
CA ALA A 557 6.32 12.81 -8.39
C ALA A 557 6.54 14.30 -8.69
N LEU A 558 7.06 15.07 -7.73
CA LEU A 558 7.39 16.48 -7.94
C LEU A 558 8.56 16.66 -8.93
N GLN A 559 9.59 15.81 -8.90
CA GLN A 559 10.65 15.83 -9.92
C GLN A 559 10.07 15.62 -11.31
N ARG A 560 9.28 14.58 -11.49
CA ARG A 560 8.65 14.23 -12.77
C ARG A 560 7.71 15.31 -13.26
N LEU A 561 6.80 15.81 -12.41
CA LEU A 561 5.90 16.90 -12.77
C LEU A 561 6.68 18.18 -13.11
N GLY A 562 7.72 18.50 -12.34
CA GLY A 562 8.62 19.63 -12.60
C GLY A 562 9.28 19.55 -13.98
N HIS A 563 9.73 18.37 -14.40
CA HIS A 563 10.27 18.15 -15.74
C HIS A 563 9.21 18.23 -16.84
N ILE A 564 8.01 17.67 -16.62
CA ILE A 564 6.89 17.72 -17.57
C ILE A 564 6.46 19.17 -17.83
N LEU A 565 6.35 19.97 -16.79
CA LEU A 565 5.89 21.36 -16.88
C LEU A 565 7.01 22.36 -17.15
N GLY A 566 8.26 22.04 -16.84
CA GLY A 566 9.38 22.99 -16.78
C GLY A 566 9.28 23.92 -15.56
N GLU A 567 8.72 23.43 -14.45
CA GLU A 567 8.41 24.25 -13.27
C GLU A 567 9.47 24.03 -12.18
N ALA A 568 10.32 25.03 -12.03
CA ALA A 568 11.50 24.95 -11.15
C ALA A 568 11.17 24.78 -9.66
N ARG A 569 10.05 25.32 -9.17
CA ARG A 569 9.69 25.22 -7.76
C ARG A 569 9.38 23.79 -7.32
N TYR A 570 8.84 22.94 -8.20
CA TYR A 570 8.63 21.52 -7.91
C TYR A 570 9.97 20.78 -7.80
N LEU A 571 10.92 21.06 -8.69
CA LEU A 571 12.27 20.52 -8.63
C LEU A 571 13.01 20.96 -7.36
N GLN A 572 12.88 22.24 -6.98
CA GLN A 572 13.47 22.77 -5.75
C GLN A 572 12.87 22.15 -4.48
N SER A 573 11.55 21.91 -4.44
CA SER A 573 10.91 21.24 -3.33
C SER A 573 11.38 19.79 -3.19
N ALA A 574 11.52 19.08 -4.32
CA ALA A 574 12.07 17.73 -4.35
C ALA A 574 13.53 17.70 -3.86
N GLU A 575 14.36 18.64 -4.29
CA GLU A 575 15.74 18.78 -3.81
C GLU A 575 15.80 19.04 -2.31
N ARG A 576 14.97 19.96 -1.77
CA ARG A 576 14.88 20.21 -0.32
C ARG A 576 14.46 18.96 0.44
N SER A 577 13.61 18.10 -0.15
CA SER A 577 13.25 16.81 0.46
C SER A 577 14.46 15.89 0.56
N LEU A 578 15.25 15.75 -0.51
CA LEU A 578 16.49 14.98 -0.48
C LEU A 578 17.51 15.55 0.52
N GLN A 579 17.63 16.87 0.63
CA GLN A 579 18.48 17.55 1.64
C GLN A 579 18.01 17.23 3.06
N ALA A 580 16.70 17.21 3.31
CA ALA A 580 16.13 16.89 4.61
C ALA A 580 16.44 15.45 5.06
N PHE A 581 16.48 14.52 4.12
CA PHE A 581 16.69 13.09 4.40
C PHE A 581 18.10 12.59 4.05
N ASP A 582 19.02 13.42 3.59
CA ASP A 582 20.35 13.04 3.11
C ASP A 582 21.12 12.15 4.09
N ASN A 583 21.11 12.48 5.38
CA ASN A 583 21.80 11.69 6.40
C ASN A 583 21.14 10.31 6.64
N VAL A 584 19.82 10.24 6.49
CA VAL A 584 19.08 8.99 6.67
C VAL A 584 19.32 8.07 5.47
N ILE A 585 19.21 8.60 4.24
CA ILE A 585 19.45 7.87 3.00
C ILE A 585 20.89 7.32 2.98
N LYS A 586 21.90 8.13 3.34
CA LYS A 586 23.31 7.65 3.39
C LYS A 586 23.54 6.52 4.39
N LYS A 587 22.80 6.50 5.51
CA LYS A 587 22.98 5.51 6.58
C LYS A 587 22.25 4.21 6.29
N ASN A 588 21.02 4.29 5.78
CA ASN A 588 20.14 3.14 5.53
C ASN A 588 19.36 3.33 4.23
N PRO A 589 20.03 3.31 3.07
CA PRO A 589 19.38 3.58 1.79
C PRO A 589 18.38 2.47 1.39
N ALA A 590 18.58 1.21 1.78
CA ALA A 590 17.62 0.14 1.52
C ALA A 590 16.32 0.33 2.33
N GLY A 591 16.41 0.71 3.61
CA GLY A 591 15.22 1.01 4.41
C GLY A 591 14.45 2.26 3.96
N CYS A 592 15.03 3.05 3.02
CA CYS A 592 14.44 4.23 2.39
C CYS A 592 14.43 4.06 0.86
N ALA A 593 14.05 2.88 0.35
CA ALA A 593 14.15 2.51 -1.05
C ALA A 593 13.45 3.54 -1.98
N SER A 594 12.28 4.05 -1.60
CA SER A 594 11.57 5.07 -2.37
C SER A 594 12.30 6.42 -2.42
N LEU A 595 12.95 6.85 -1.32
CA LEU A 595 13.80 8.05 -1.31
C LEU A 595 15.12 7.81 -2.07
N THR A 596 15.66 6.61 -1.99
CA THR A 596 16.86 6.21 -2.75
C THR A 596 16.57 6.19 -4.25
N TYR A 597 15.37 5.76 -4.62
CA TYR A 597 14.90 5.88 -5.99
C TYR A 597 14.72 7.35 -6.41
N ALA A 598 14.16 8.19 -5.55
CA ALA A 598 14.10 9.63 -5.80
C ALA A 598 15.50 10.27 -5.99
N LEU A 599 16.50 9.82 -5.21
CA LEU A 599 17.89 10.23 -5.38
C LEU A 599 18.46 9.78 -6.74
N GLN A 600 18.14 8.55 -7.17
CA GLN A 600 18.59 8.04 -8.49
C GLN A 600 18.05 8.91 -9.63
N GLU A 601 16.76 9.30 -9.58
CA GLU A 601 16.18 10.25 -10.57
C GLU A 601 16.72 11.67 -10.44
N TYR A 602 17.09 12.10 -9.23
CA TYR A 602 17.74 13.41 -9.05
C TYR A 602 19.13 13.47 -9.71
N LEU A 603 19.92 12.41 -9.54
CA LEU A 603 21.26 12.31 -10.13
C LEU A 603 21.19 12.08 -11.65
N ASN A 604 20.23 11.31 -12.12
CA ASN A 604 20.02 10.96 -13.53
C ASN A 604 18.56 11.26 -13.93
N PRO A 605 18.20 12.53 -14.19
CA PRO A 605 16.84 12.92 -14.48
C PRO A 605 16.26 12.19 -15.70
N PRO A 606 14.98 11.74 -15.64
CA PRO A 606 14.37 11.05 -16.75
C PRO A 606 14.24 11.98 -17.97
N THR A 607 14.45 11.41 -19.15
CA THR A 607 14.25 12.12 -20.42
C THR A 607 12.76 12.25 -20.71
N LEU A 608 12.25 13.46 -20.89
CA LEU A 608 10.88 13.71 -21.32
C LEU A 608 10.78 13.62 -22.85
N VAL A 609 9.90 12.75 -23.34
CA VAL A 609 9.59 12.59 -24.77
C VAL A 609 8.15 13.00 -25.02
N ILE A 610 7.98 14.10 -25.73
CA ILE A 610 6.66 14.61 -26.10
C ILE A 610 6.38 14.19 -27.53
N LEU A 611 5.26 13.54 -27.77
CA LEU A 611 4.79 13.14 -29.08
C LEU A 611 3.43 13.80 -29.34
N ARG A 612 3.30 14.52 -30.45
CA ARG A 612 2.04 15.18 -30.83
C ARG A 612 1.67 14.85 -32.26
N GLY A 613 0.40 14.50 -32.48
CA GLY A 613 -0.11 14.21 -33.82
C GLY A 613 -1.44 13.47 -33.84
N GLU A 614 -1.82 13.02 -35.02
CA GLU A 614 -3.05 12.24 -35.25
C GLU A 614 -3.01 10.93 -34.44
N ALA A 615 -4.07 10.63 -33.68
CA ALA A 615 -4.14 9.49 -32.73
C ALA A 615 -3.77 8.15 -33.39
N ALA A 616 -4.24 7.89 -34.60
CA ALA A 616 -3.96 6.67 -35.34
C ALA A 616 -2.46 6.50 -35.67
N LYS A 617 -1.76 7.61 -35.94
CA LYS A 617 -0.34 7.62 -36.27
C LYS A 617 0.55 7.57 -35.01
N LEU A 618 0.10 8.12 -33.89
CA LEU A 618 0.78 8.02 -32.61
C LEU A 618 0.93 6.58 -32.13
N THR A 619 0.03 5.68 -32.51
CA THR A 619 0.09 4.25 -32.15
C THR A 619 1.39 3.59 -32.62
N SER A 620 1.84 3.84 -33.84
CA SER A 620 3.09 3.29 -34.36
C SER A 620 4.32 3.79 -33.62
N TRP A 621 4.32 5.08 -33.18
CA TRP A 621 5.37 5.66 -32.37
C TRP A 621 5.39 5.07 -30.96
N ARG A 622 4.20 4.85 -30.38
CA ARG A 622 4.06 4.21 -29.06
C ARG A 622 4.66 2.79 -29.07
N ILE A 623 4.35 1.99 -30.09
CA ILE A 623 4.88 0.64 -30.24
C ILE A 623 6.42 0.66 -30.34
N ALA A 624 6.98 1.60 -31.10
CA ALA A 624 8.44 1.72 -31.27
C ALA A 624 9.16 2.11 -29.96
N LEU A 625 8.48 2.80 -29.05
CA LEU A 625 9.06 3.36 -27.81
C LEU A 625 8.83 2.53 -26.56
N LYS A 626 8.04 1.46 -26.63
CA LYS A 626 7.60 0.69 -25.46
C LYS A 626 8.73 0.11 -24.59
N ASN A 627 9.92 -0.08 -25.13
CA ASN A 627 11.07 -0.67 -24.44
C ASN A 627 11.98 0.38 -23.74
N TYR A 628 11.65 1.66 -23.81
CA TYR A 628 12.48 2.73 -23.28
C TYR A 628 12.08 3.21 -21.86
N TYR A 629 11.08 2.61 -21.27
CA TYR A 629 10.75 2.81 -19.86
C TYR A 629 11.78 2.04 -18.99
N PRO A 630 12.18 2.49 -17.77
CA PRO A 630 11.61 3.62 -17.00
C PRO A 630 12.34 4.97 -17.11
N HIS A 631 13.46 5.05 -17.82
CA HIS A 631 14.29 6.28 -17.87
C HIS A 631 13.70 7.41 -18.72
N HIS A 632 12.48 7.21 -19.23
CA HIS A 632 11.80 8.14 -20.10
C HIS A 632 10.38 8.38 -19.61
N ILE A 633 9.95 9.63 -19.66
CA ILE A 633 8.56 10.04 -19.47
C ILE A 633 7.99 10.29 -20.86
N PHE A 634 7.01 9.50 -21.29
CA PHE A 634 6.37 9.65 -22.59
C PHE A 634 5.02 10.34 -22.44
N ILE A 635 4.83 11.46 -23.12
CA ILE A 635 3.54 12.14 -23.19
C ILE A 635 3.05 12.14 -24.64
N TYR A 636 1.91 11.48 -24.87
CA TYR A 636 1.27 11.34 -26.18
C TYR A 636 0.09 12.30 -26.26
N LEU A 637 0.21 13.33 -27.10
CA LEU A 637 -0.76 14.41 -27.29
C LEU A 637 -1.48 14.23 -28.63
N ASP A 638 -2.77 14.03 -28.59
CA ASP A 638 -3.59 14.11 -29.80
C ASP A 638 -3.50 15.52 -30.42
N GLU A 639 -3.67 15.63 -31.73
CA GLU A 639 -3.60 16.91 -32.42
C GLU A 639 -4.63 17.93 -31.92
N SER A 640 -5.79 17.46 -31.44
CA SER A 640 -6.86 18.27 -30.85
C SER A 640 -6.58 18.76 -29.44
N ALA A 641 -5.51 18.24 -28.76
CA ALA A 641 -5.17 18.65 -27.40
C ALA A 641 -4.88 20.14 -27.33
N ASP A 642 -5.67 20.84 -26.55
CA ASP A 642 -5.58 22.30 -26.34
C ASP A 642 -5.15 22.65 -24.92
N LYS A 643 -4.90 23.93 -24.66
CA LYS A 643 -4.52 24.47 -23.34
C LYS A 643 -3.36 23.73 -22.67
N LEU A 644 -2.39 23.27 -23.47
CA LEU A 644 -1.23 22.54 -22.99
C LEU A 644 -0.34 23.44 -22.10
N PRO A 645 -0.02 23.00 -20.86
CA PRO A 645 0.82 23.77 -19.96
C PRO A 645 2.32 23.57 -20.26
N GLY A 646 3.13 24.52 -19.81
CA GLY A 646 4.59 24.40 -19.72
C GLY A 646 5.27 23.91 -20.98
N THR A 647 6.16 22.93 -20.82
CA THR A 647 6.94 22.34 -21.92
C THR A 647 6.09 21.53 -22.90
N LEU A 648 4.86 21.13 -22.55
CA LEU A 648 3.95 20.41 -23.43
C LEU A 648 3.38 21.29 -24.56
N ARG A 649 3.50 22.62 -24.46
CA ARG A 649 3.02 23.56 -25.48
C ARG A 649 3.91 23.52 -26.72
N ARG A 650 3.61 22.61 -27.64
CA ARG A 650 4.33 22.37 -28.87
C ARG A 650 3.41 22.51 -30.09
N ASN A 651 3.88 23.18 -31.12
CA ASN A 651 3.13 23.31 -32.36
C ASN A 651 3.34 22.10 -33.27
N LEU A 652 2.26 21.55 -33.82
CA LEU A 652 2.34 20.49 -34.81
C LEU A 652 2.86 21.06 -36.15
N LEU A 653 3.94 20.46 -36.67
CA LEU A 653 4.58 20.86 -37.93
C LEU A 653 4.38 19.84 -39.04
N SER A 654 4.02 18.61 -38.70
CA SER A 654 3.75 17.50 -39.60
C SER A 654 2.68 16.59 -38.99
N ASN A 655 2.39 15.45 -39.62
CA ASN A 655 1.39 14.50 -39.14
C ASN A 655 1.65 14.00 -37.71
N VAL A 656 2.91 13.77 -37.35
CA VAL A 656 3.39 13.48 -35.98
C VAL A 656 4.75 14.17 -35.80
N ASN A 657 4.92 14.78 -34.64
CA ASN A 657 6.18 15.35 -34.21
C ASN A 657 6.57 14.82 -32.84
N GLY A 658 7.85 14.51 -32.67
CA GLY A 658 8.47 14.18 -31.39
C GLY A 658 9.43 15.25 -30.93
N TRP A 659 9.55 15.45 -29.62
CA TRP A 659 10.55 16.28 -28.96
C TRP A 659 11.16 15.51 -27.80
N ILE A 660 12.48 15.55 -27.70
CA ILE A 660 13.25 14.98 -26.60
C ILE A 660 13.74 16.14 -25.73
N CYS A 661 13.34 16.13 -24.46
CA CYS A 661 13.72 17.16 -23.50
C CYS A 661 14.58 16.55 -22.38
N LYS A 662 15.76 17.12 -22.15
CA LYS A 662 16.63 16.81 -21.00
C LYS A 662 16.75 18.06 -20.14
N GLY A 663 16.19 18.02 -18.94
CA GLY A 663 16.01 19.21 -18.11
C GLY A 663 15.16 20.27 -18.83
N VAL A 664 15.70 21.49 -18.97
CA VAL A 664 15.02 22.62 -19.63
C VAL A 664 15.30 22.72 -21.15
N VAL A 665 16.14 21.86 -21.69
CA VAL A 665 16.53 21.89 -23.10
C VAL A 665 15.80 20.84 -23.89
N CYS A 666 15.07 21.24 -24.92
CA CYS A 666 14.37 20.34 -25.83
C CYS A 666 14.96 20.36 -27.24
N SER A 667 14.93 19.22 -27.92
CA SER A 667 15.32 19.07 -29.33
C SER A 667 14.46 19.92 -30.25
N LYS A 668 14.90 20.08 -31.51
CA LYS A 668 14.01 20.48 -32.60
C LYS A 668 12.96 19.39 -32.81
N ALA A 669 11.86 19.74 -33.48
CA ALA A 669 10.82 18.78 -33.84
C ALA A 669 11.41 17.65 -34.71
N ILE A 670 11.18 16.42 -34.30
CA ILE A 670 11.58 15.19 -35.01
C ILE A 670 10.32 14.64 -35.71
N THR A 671 10.44 14.30 -36.99
CA THR A 671 9.29 13.97 -37.85
C THR A 671 9.18 12.50 -38.22
N ASP A 672 10.14 11.67 -37.81
CA ASP A 672 10.17 10.24 -38.10
C ASP A 672 10.74 9.41 -36.92
N ILE A 673 10.27 8.17 -36.83
CA ILE A 673 10.64 7.24 -35.74
C ILE A 673 12.15 6.91 -35.74
N PRO A 674 12.82 6.60 -36.86
CA PRO A 674 14.25 6.31 -36.84
C PRO A 674 15.09 7.43 -36.26
N SER A 675 14.79 8.68 -36.67
CA SER A 675 15.49 9.85 -36.13
C SER A 675 15.24 10.05 -34.61
N LEU A 676 14.05 9.71 -34.10
CA LEU A 676 13.77 9.75 -32.69
C LEU A 676 14.58 8.70 -31.93
N LEU A 677 14.55 7.45 -32.39
CA LEU A 677 15.25 6.32 -31.75
C LEU A 677 16.79 6.52 -31.73
N THR A 678 17.35 7.23 -32.71
CA THR A 678 18.78 7.51 -32.73
C THR A 678 19.22 8.54 -31.68
N GLN A 679 18.28 9.35 -31.17
CA GLN A 679 18.54 10.41 -30.20
C GLN A 679 18.18 10.03 -28.75
N LEU A 680 17.43 8.94 -28.56
CA LEU A 680 17.13 8.34 -27.28
C LEU A 680 18.27 7.44 -26.80
#